data_58aee83f59d8719370da3badcb2b085a
#
_entry.id   58aee83f59d8719370da3badcb2b085a
#
_cell.length_a   1.000
_cell.length_b   1.000
_cell.length_c   1.000
_cell.angle_alpha   90.00
_cell.angle_beta   90.00
_cell.angle_gamma   90.00
#
_symmetry.space_group_name_H-M   'P 1'
#
loop_
_entity.id
_entity.type
_entity.pdbx_description
1 polymer ?
#
loop_
_entity_poly.entity_id
_entity_poly.type
_entity_poly.pdbx_seq_one_letter_code
_entity_poly.pdbx_strand_id
1 'polypeptide(L)'
;MKTRTGRIAIEAALAAVVAFVLSLIVLGPLLAHLDAAWSGGDMLSTYVNTSAWNGFGYETTTQFGFPLGMNLNYFPGIDITENTFALVVNTLTGSTFLGLNLLLVLSFPLVAALAYLTIRMTGLQGPVAIGLAVAFTFVPYHWGRALGHTYLATLYSAVVGVALVLLIGSGRFERYLRSPSRRTRWLFVAALAVMVIVIAWTGVYYAAFTLILGIATLAWRLGVHTRLRQVALEAVPFVGIGVMAVIGFVPALLTLRADPPLASLGERLPYESVIFAGNLSMALLPLPMSQLPGFDFYNRSVVEAVAAAPALENTIITNFGTWVSTACLVVMVIGLFRRRGGLLPFIGYLTLVTVLFFIPWGLNYLVAGTLTAQIRGWNRLLPILLLLFMLGAAATLARTRLSTYNWPSFVVTAVAIAFVVVDSVVPFRQPIGDGVVDAAQTTQQARDYAVAVNTAIPENCGILQLPYMAYPENGPLEPDLNDYDHFWTSITNPDKQWSYGSVKYTDASVWASQLPQTPTDEQLDALRAAGFCGIHVDARGFKGDGFALVNDDLSARLGAPVAVGHDGEWHLYSLGADIPPSAPATWDSSVQRFFAPAMITADALTVAPRGSQLGLTWWWTISPDASFTLTPVSSDAPLAGVTGALRSPACGPATVTATLTSGEQSTSVSVDALPKSSTPFSLALDTPSPEPATLTVSTDGPGCTEADFPYDQYAQVIDLAPQS
;
A
#
# COMPACT_ATOMS: atom_id res chain seq x y z
N MET A 1 46.26 1.94 7.15
CA MET A 1 44.82 2.03 7.48
C MET A 1 44.12 3.18 6.74
N LYS A 2 44.62 4.42 6.78
CA LYS A 2 43.98 5.56 6.11
C LYS A 2 43.74 5.38 4.59
N THR A 3 44.67 4.79 3.86
CA THR A 3 44.55 4.51 2.39
C THR A 3 43.44 3.49 2.06
N ARG A 4 43.21 2.48 2.90
CA ARG A 4 42.19 1.44 2.65
C ARG A 4 40.76 1.97 2.90
N THR A 5 40.56 2.75 3.96
CA THR A 5 39.25 3.36 4.26
C THR A 5 38.89 4.40 3.19
N GLY A 6 39.87 5.24 2.77
CA GLY A 6 39.67 6.21 1.70
C GLY A 6 39.26 5.54 0.37
N ARG A 7 39.90 4.42 0.03
CA ARG A 7 39.54 3.67 -1.18
C ARG A 7 38.13 3.12 -1.14
N ILE A 8 37.68 2.56 0.00
CA ILE A 8 36.30 2.05 0.14
C ILE A 8 35.29 3.20 -0.05
N ALA A 9 35.55 4.35 0.53
CA ALA A 9 34.67 5.52 0.37
C ALA A 9 34.61 5.99 -1.10
N ILE A 10 35.74 6.02 -1.81
CA ILE A 10 35.80 6.40 -3.23
C ILE A 10 35.02 5.38 -4.09
N GLU A 11 35.20 4.09 -3.85
CA GLU A 11 34.51 3.05 -4.61
C GLU A 11 32.98 3.07 -4.34
N ALA A 12 32.55 3.33 -3.10
CA ALA A 12 31.14 3.51 -2.77
C ALA A 12 30.55 4.75 -3.44
N ALA A 13 31.27 5.88 -3.42
CA ALA A 13 30.89 7.10 -4.12
C ALA A 13 30.81 6.87 -5.64
N LEU A 14 31.76 6.11 -6.21
CA LEU A 14 31.73 5.78 -7.63
C LEU A 14 30.51 4.93 -7.99
N ALA A 15 30.16 3.92 -7.17
CA ALA A 15 28.95 3.15 -7.36
C ALA A 15 27.69 4.03 -7.32
N ALA A 16 27.61 4.96 -6.36
CA ALA A 16 26.52 5.93 -6.25
C ALA A 16 26.42 6.83 -7.49
N VAL A 17 27.54 7.39 -7.95
CA VAL A 17 27.59 8.28 -9.13
C VAL A 17 27.15 7.51 -10.40
N VAL A 18 27.68 6.29 -10.61
CA VAL A 18 27.28 5.47 -11.76
C VAL A 18 25.80 5.16 -11.72
N ALA A 19 25.27 4.79 -10.54
CA ALA A 19 23.83 4.53 -10.40
C ALA A 19 22.99 5.78 -10.64
N PHE A 20 23.42 6.92 -10.11
CA PHE A 20 22.71 8.19 -10.34
C PHE A 20 22.69 8.55 -11.84
N VAL A 21 23.83 8.49 -12.53
CA VAL A 21 23.90 8.78 -13.97
C VAL A 21 23.02 7.82 -14.79
N LEU A 22 23.03 6.52 -14.47
CA LEU A 22 22.18 5.55 -15.16
C LEU A 22 20.67 5.79 -14.85
N SER A 23 20.32 6.18 -13.63
CA SER A 23 18.92 6.48 -13.30
C SER A 23 18.38 7.67 -14.10
N LEU A 24 19.23 8.62 -14.50
CA LEU A 24 18.84 9.77 -15.33
C LEU A 24 18.39 9.37 -16.75
N ILE A 25 18.69 8.14 -17.23
CA ILE A 25 18.14 7.63 -18.49
C ILE A 25 16.61 7.57 -18.43
N VAL A 26 16.06 7.24 -17.27
CA VAL A 26 14.61 7.18 -17.00
C VAL A 26 14.14 8.47 -16.36
N LEU A 27 14.78 8.91 -15.27
CA LEU A 27 14.32 10.02 -14.43
C LEU A 27 14.71 11.41 -14.97
N GLY A 28 15.71 11.51 -15.86
CA GLY A 28 16.21 12.80 -16.34
C GLY A 28 15.11 13.72 -16.90
N PRO A 29 14.27 13.24 -17.84
CA PRO A 29 13.15 14.02 -18.35
C PRO A 29 12.12 14.41 -17.27
N LEU A 30 11.97 13.58 -16.24
CA LEU A 30 10.97 13.73 -15.19
C LEU A 30 11.36 14.76 -14.13
N LEU A 31 12.62 15.17 -14.09
CA LEU A 31 13.08 16.22 -13.17
C LEU A 31 12.39 17.57 -13.40
N ALA A 32 11.81 17.79 -14.59
CA ALA A 32 10.97 18.94 -14.87
C ALA A 32 9.62 18.91 -14.11
N HIS A 33 9.17 17.74 -13.68
CA HIS A 33 7.89 17.50 -13.01
C HIS A 33 8.04 17.16 -11.52
N LEU A 34 9.15 17.56 -10.88
CA LEU A 34 9.39 17.27 -9.46
C LEU A 34 8.33 17.88 -8.52
N ASP A 35 7.69 18.97 -8.93
CA ASP A 35 6.61 19.63 -8.18
C ASP A 35 5.21 19.20 -8.65
N ALA A 36 5.08 18.01 -9.20
CA ALA A 36 3.80 17.40 -9.56
C ALA A 36 3.73 15.99 -9.00
N ALA A 37 2.55 15.42 -8.89
CA ALA A 37 2.43 13.99 -8.61
C ALA A 37 3.04 13.19 -9.77
N TRP A 38 3.71 12.10 -9.45
CA TRP A 38 4.32 11.20 -10.44
C TRP A 38 3.43 10.00 -10.77
N SER A 39 2.38 9.77 -9.98
CA SER A 39 1.36 8.75 -10.25
C SER A 39 0.10 9.03 -9.42
N GLY A 40 -1.03 8.48 -9.86
CA GLY A 40 -2.26 8.32 -9.09
C GLY A 40 -2.20 7.13 -8.12
N GLY A 41 -3.36 6.62 -7.74
CA GLY A 41 -3.49 5.42 -6.93
C GLY A 41 -2.76 5.50 -5.57
N ASP A 42 -2.06 4.43 -5.19
CA ASP A 42 -1.33 4.35 -3.91
C ASP A 42 -0.30 5.47 -3.73
N MET A 43 0.28 5.99 -4.82
CA MET A 43 1.24 7.09 -4.69
C MET A 43 0.55 8.39 -4.32
N LEU A 44 -0.64 8.65 -4.87
CA LEU A 44 -1.45 9.81 -4.51
C LEU A 44 -1.85 9.77 -3.04
N SER A 45 -2.32 8.61 -2.55
CA SER A 45 -2.56 8.38 -1.13
C SER A 45 -1.29 8.59 -0.29
N THR A 46 -0.11 8.22 -0.79
CA THR A 46 1.16 8.44 -0.09
C THR A 46 1.51 9.93 0.04
N TYR A 47 1.24 10.76 -0.98
CA TYR A 47 1.40 12.23 -0.87
C TYR A 47 0.46 12.81 0.19
N VAL A 48 -0.80 12.35 0.25
CA VAL A 48 -1.76 12.75 1.30
C VAL A 48 -1.25 12.34 2.68
N ASN A 49 -0.72 11.12 2.82
CA ASN A 49 -0.13 10.66 4.08
C ASN A 49 1.03 11.57 4.53
N THR A 50 1.91 11.96 3.60
CA THR A 50 3.02 12.89 3.95
C THR A 50 2.54 14.28 4.31
N SER A 51 1.44 14.77 3.74
CA SER A 51 0.88 16.08 4.07
C SER A 51 0.27 16.13 5.48
N ALA A 52 -0.28 15.01 5.96
CA ALA A 52 -0.84 14.87 7.30
C ALA A 52 0.20 14.45 8.37
N TRP A 53 1.46 14.21 7.99
CA TRP A 53 2.52 13.77 8.90
C TRP A 53 3.05 14.92 9.75
N ASN A 54 3.13 14.74 11.09
CA ASN A 54 3.63 15.76 12.04
C ASN A 54 5.01 15.44 12.64
N GLY A 55 5.69 14.41 12.16
CA GLY A 55 7.02 13.99 12.61
C GLY A 55 7.03 12.71 13.44
N PHE A 56 5.94 12.30 14.06
CA PHE A 56 5.86 11.03 14.79
C PHE A 56 4.54 10.27 14.59
N GLY A 57 3.49 10.92 14.15
CA GLY A 57 2.18 10.36 13.83
C GLY A 57 1.48 11.23 12.80
N TYR A 58 0.19 11.06 12.68
CA TYR A 58 -0.63 11.84 11.77
C TYR A 58 -1.54 12.78 12.55
N GLU A 59 -1.67 14.00 12.05
CA GLU A 59 -2.67 14.93 12.56
C GLU A 59 -4.04 14.57 11.97
N THR A 60 -5.09 14.70 12.79
CA THR A 60 -6.46 14.67 12.26
C THR A 60 -6.69 15.94 11.47
N THR A 61 -7.04 15.81 10.21
CA THR A 61 -7.25 16.94 9.32
C THR A 61 -8.65 16.93 8.75
N THR A 62 -9.29 18.10 8.64
CA THR A 62 -10.57 18.28 7.96
C THR A 62 -10.40 18.69 6.49
N GLN A 63 -9.19 18.93 6.03
CA GLN A 63 -8.92 19.06 4.60
C GLN A 63 -9.41 17.83 3.83
N PHE A 64 -9.32 16.66 4.47
CA PHE A 64 -9.84 15.38 3.96
C PHE A 64 -10.81 14.79 4.98
N GLY A 65 -11.84 14.08 4.51
CA GLY A 65 -12.81 13.42 5.35
C GLY A 65 -13.79 14.37 6.06
N PHE A 66 -13.97 15.59 5.51
CA PHE A 66 -14.93 16.56 6.07
C PHE A 66 -16.36 15.96 6.16
N PRO A 67 -17.16 16.23 7.22
CA PRO A 67 -16.92 17.20 8.28
C PRO A 67 -16.12 16.65 9.49
N LEU A 68 -15.95 15.35 9.65
CA LEU A 68 -15.33 14.75 10.83
C LEU A 68 -13.83 14.60 10.74
N GLY A 69 -13.30 14.69 9.52
CA GLY A 69 -11.88 14.64 9.25
C GLY A 69 -11.33 13.23 8.99
N MET A 70 -10.08 13.21 8.58
CA MET A 70 -9.30 12.01 8.33
C MET A 70 -8.25 11.84 9.45
N ASN A 71 -8.24 10.68 10.08
CA ASN A 71 -7.22 10.30 11.05
C ASN A 71 -6.46 9.06 10.56
N LEU A 72 -5.30 9.26 9.98
CA LEU A 72 -4.48 8.18 9.42
C LEU A 72 -3.82 7.27 10.47
N ASN A 73 -3.88 7.64 11.77
CA ASN A 73 -3.40 6.73 12.82
C ASN A 73 -4.26 5.46 12.94
N TYR A 74 -5.47 5.44 12.39
CA TYR A 74 -6.23 4.20 12.23
C TYR A 74 -5.57 3.19 11.29
N PHE A 75 -4.77 3.67 10.32
CA PHE A 75 -4.08 2.85 9.34
C PHE A 75 -2.57 2.96 9.55
N PRO A 76 -2.01 2.20 10.49
CA PRO A 76 -0.67 2.43 11.00
C PRO A 76 0.40 2.13 9.94
N GLY A 77 1.14 3.14 9.53
CA GLY A 77 2.41 3.03 8.82
C GLY A 77 3.57 3.38 9.73
N ILE A 78 4.68 2.68 9.62
CA ILE A 78 5.93 3.02 10.30
C ILE A 78 7.01 3.52 9.35
N ASP A 79 6.60 4.21 8.29
CA ASP A 79 7.50 4.83 7.31
C ASP A 79 7.97 6.21 7.80
N ILE A 80 8.38 6.27 9.08
CA ILE A 80 8.73 7.50 9.80
C ILE A 80 9.88 8.22 9.12
N THR A 81 10.88 7.47 8.64
CA THR A 81 12.08 8.03 8.02
C THR A 81 11.74 8.75 6.71
N GLU A 82 10.93 8.13 5.87
CA GLU A 82 10.50 8.66 4.57
C GLU A 82 9.53 9.83 4.74
N ASN A 83 8.52 9.67 5.58
CA ASN A 83 7.57 10.74 5.88
C ASN A 83 8.28 11.96 6.46
N THR A 84 9.24 11.76 7.38
CA THR A 84 10.02 12.89 7.96
C THR A 84 10.91 13.55 6.92
N PHE A 85 11.55 12.78 6.03
CA PHE A 85 12.31 13.35 4.93
C PHE A 85 11.40 14.19 4.01
N ALA A 86 10.25 13.64 3.62
CA ALA A 86 9.30 14.35 2.77
C ALA A 86 8.75 15.61 3.46
N LEU A 87 8.38 15.52 4.74
CA LEU A 87 7.94 16.67 5.54
C LEU A 87 8.99 17.81 5.53
N VAL A 88 10.25 17.47 5.80
CA VAL A 88 11.32 18.48 5.82
C VAL A 88 11.48 19.15 4.45
N VAL A 89 11.53 18.37 3.37
CA VAL A 89 11.67 18.90 2.01
C VAL A 89 10.46 19.74 1.64
N ASN A 90 9.25 19.22 1.87
CA ASN A 90 8.00 19.90 1.52
C ASN A 90 7.84 21.22 2.30
N THR A 91 8.16 21.22 3.59
CA THR A 91 8.12 22.44 4.42
C THR A 91 9.12 23.50 3.95
N LEU A 92 10.33 23.08 3.56
CA LEU A 92 11.37 24.02 3.09
C LEU A 92 11.06 24.60 1.70
N THR A 93 10.31 23.90 0.88
CA THR A 93 10.07 24.26 -0.52
C THR A 93 8.66 24.76 -0.79
N GLY A 94 7.71 24.49 0.10
CA GLY A 94 6.28 24.77 -0.11
C GLY A 94 5.60 23.78 -1.10
N SER A 95 6.29 22.72 -1.51
CA SER A 95 5.77 21.73 -2.45
C SER A 95 5.19 20.53 -1.72
N THR A 96 4.02 20.06 -2.11
CA THR A 96 3.42 18.81 -1.57
C THR A 96 4.07 17.55 -2.14
N PHE A 97 4.63 17.61 -3.35
CA PHE A 97 5.09 16.43 -4.10
C PHE A 97 6.61 16.22 -4.07
N LEU A 98 7.37 17.30 -3.94
CA LEU A 98 8.84 17.28 -4.12
C LEU A 98 9.55 16.29 -3.19
N GLY A 99 9.11 16.18 -1.94
CA GLY A 99 9.78 15.34 -0.94
C GLY A 99 9.83 13.87 -1.34
N LEU A 100 8.70 13.30 -1.75
CA LEU A 100 8.64 11.89 -2.18
C LEU A 100 9.33 11.67 -3.53
N ASN A 101 9.15 12.58 -4.50
CA ASN A 101 9.80 12.49 -5.80
C ASN A 101 11.32 12.52 -5.65
N LEU A 102 11.82 13.42 -4.81
CA LEU A 102 13.26 13.53 -4.52
C LEU A 102 13.79 12.31 -3.75
N LEU A 103 12.98 11.75 -2.82
CA LEU A 103 13.32 10.51 -2.13
C LEU A 103 13.56 9.37 -3.11
N LEU A 104 12.67 9.21 -4.09
CA LEU A 104 12.81 8.18 -5.13
C LEU A 104 14.08 8.42 -5.97
N VAL A 105 14.35 9.64 -6.42
CA VAL A 105 15.56 9.97 -7.18
C VAL A 105 16.82 9.64 -6.38
N LEU A 106 16.85 10.01 -5.10
CA LEU A 106 18.00 9.80 -4.22
C LEU A 106 18.16 8.34 -3.78
N SER A 107 17.11 7.51 -3.88
CA SER A 107 17.19 6.09 -3.52
C SER A 107 18.22 5.35 -4.35
N PHE A 108 18.36 5.64 -5.65
CA PHE A 108 19.29 4.96 -6.55
C PHE A 108 20.76 5.11 -6.11
N PRO A 109 21.32 6.32 -5.96
CA PRO A 109 22.70 6.47 -5.48
C PRO A 109 22.90 5.93 -4.07
N LEU A 110 21.91 6.08 -3.18
CA LEU A 110 21.98 5.59 -1.80
C LEU A 110 22.05 4.06 -1.76
N VAL A 111 21.16 3.38 -2.47
CA VAL A 111 21.13 1.91 -2.56
C VAL A 111 22.44 1.38 -3.15
N ALA A 112 22.97 1.99 -4.20
CA ALA A 112 24.23 1.59 -4.80
C ALA A 112 25.41 1.68 -3.81
N ALA A 113 25.51 2.77 -3.07
CA ALA A 113 26.56 2.94 -2.06
C ALA A 113 26.44 1.88 -0.93
N LEU A 114 25.23 1.67 -0.41
CA LEU A 114 24.97 0.71 0.67
C LEU A 114 25.17 -0.74 0.20
N ALA A 115 24.70 -1.08 -1.00
CA ALA A 115 24.90 -2.39 -1.60
C ALA A 115 26.41 -2.65 -1.82
N TYR A 116 27.16 -1.64 -2.32
CA TYR A 116 28.62 -1.76 -2.43
C TYR A 116 29.27 -2.05 -1.07
N LEU A 117 28.93 -1.30 -0.02
CA LEU A 117 29.47 -1.52 1.33
C LEU A 117 29.14 -2.93 1.85
N THR A 118 27.93 -3.42 1.57
CA THR A 118 27.46 -4.76 1.96
C THR A 118 28.23 -5.85 1.18
N ILE A 119 28.40 -5.70 -0.14
CA ILE A 119 29.20 -6.59 -0.98
C ILE A 119 30.66 -6.64 -0.50
N ARG A 120 31.23 -5.52 -0.10
CA ARG A 120 32.58 -5.46 0.48
C ARG A 120 32.76 -6.35 1.70
N MET A 121 31.69 -6.63 2.44
CA MET A 121 31.77 -7.55 3.59
C MET A 121 32.09 -8.98 3.19
N THR A 122 31.84 -9.41 1.95
CA THR A 122 32.22 -10.73 1.41
C THR A 122 33.72 -10.85 1.15
N GLY A 123 34.42 -9.72 1.05
CA GLY A 123 35.83 -9.64 0.68
C GLY A 123 36.06 -9.29 -0.80
N LEU A 124 35.03 -9.27 -1.65
CA LEU A 124 35.14 -8.83 -3.04
C LEU A 124 35.48 -7.33 -3.08
N GLN A 125 36.31 -6.90 -4.00
CA GLN A 125 36.72 -5.50 -4.20
C GLN A 125 36.94 -5.21 -5.69
N GLY A 126 37.16 -3.93 -6.00
CA GLY A 126 37.43 -3.50 -7.36
C GLY A 126 36.19 -3.37 -8.24
N PRO A 127 36.37 -3.34 -9.58
CA PRO A 127 35.28 -3.04 -10.51
C PRO A 127 34.07 -3.97 -10.38
N VAL A 128 34.28 -5.28 -10.20
CA VAL A 128 33.18 -6.24 -10.09
C VAL A 128 32.30 -5.98 -8.85
N ALA A 129 32.87 -5.52 -7.73
CA ALA A 129 32.08 -5.17 -6.57
C ALA A 129 31.19 -3.94 -6.84
N ILE A 130 31.70 -2.96 -7.60
CA ILE A 130 30.94 -1.80 -8.07
C ILE A 130 29.84 -2.23 -9.03
N GLY A 131 30.17 -3.07 -10.04
CA GLY A 131 29.21 -3.58 -11.01
C GLY A 131 28.06 -4.34 -10.38
N LEU A 132 28.33 -5.20 -9.38
CA LEU A 132 27.27 -5.91 -8.65
C LEU A 132 26.40 -4.97 -7.81
N ALA A 133 26.98 -3.93 -7.21
CA ALA A 133 26.22 -2.94 -6.46
C ALA A 133 25.28 -2.14 -7.38
N VAL A 134 25.78 -1.70 -8.53
CA VAL A 134 24.97 -1.04 -9.56
C VAL A 134 23.89 -2.01 -10.08
N ALA A 135 24.25 -3.25 -10.38
CA ALA A 135 23.28 -4.25 -10.84
C ALA A 135 22.15 -4.49 -9.83
N PHE A 136 22.47 -4.53 -8.54
CA PHE A 136 21.45 -4.63 -7.50
C PHE A 136 20.54 -3.40 -7.46
N THR A 137 21.10 -2.22 -7.62
CA THR A 137 20.32 -0.97 -7.59
C THR A 137 19.25 -0.94 -8.68
N PHE A 138 19.53 -1.53 -9.83
CA PHE A 138 18.60 -1.55 -10.96
C PHE A 138 17.84 -2.86 -11.10
N VAL A 139 17.70 -3.66 -10.04
CA VAL A 139 16.74 -4.77 -10.09
C VAL A 139 15.35 -4.23 -10.46
N PRO A 140 14.62 -4.90 -11.37
CA PRO A 140 13.33 -4.41 -11.88
C PRO A 140 12.31 -4.07 -10.79
N TYR A 141 12.44 -4.68 -9.63
CA TYR A 141 11.61 -4.38 -8.46
C TYR A 141 11.70 -2.91 -8.01
N HIS A 142 12.88 -2.29 -8.10
CA HIS A 142 13.07 -0.87 -7.75
C HIS A 142 12.20 0.04 -8.64
N TRP A 143 12.19 -0.22 -9.94
CA TRP A 143 11.37 0.50 -10.90
C TRP A 143 9.89 0.12 -10.80
N GLY A 144 9.58 -1.16 -10.75
CA GLY A 144 8.22 -1.67 -10.75
C GLY A 144 7.41 -1.27 -9.52
N ARG A 145 8.08 -0.87 -8.43
CA ARG A 145 7.42 -0.33 -7.23
C ARG A 145 7.51 1.20 -7.12
N ALA A 146 8.29 1.84 -7.98
CA ALA A 146 8.61 3.27 -7.88
C ALA A 146 7.38 4.17 -7.82
N LEU A 147 6.41 3.98 -8.73
CA LEU A 147 5.24 4.85 -8.87
C LEU A 147 4.00 4.37 -8.09
N GLY A 148 3.97 3.12 -7.62
CA GLY A 148 2.83 2.62 -6.85
C GLY A 148 3.12 2.50 -5.35
N HIS A 149 4.34 2.10 -5.00
CA HIS A 149 4.70 1.80 -3.61
C HIS A 149 6.10 2.35 -3.30
N THR A 150 6.25 3.67 -3.31
CA THR A 150 7.55 4.37 -3.19
C THR A 150 8.36 3.91 -1.98
N TYR A 151 7.73 3.70 -0.82
CA TYR A 151 8.43 3.25 0.39
C TYR A 151 9.00 1.82 0.27
N LEU A 152 8.38 0.96 -0.54
CA LEU A 152 8.92 -0.36 -0.84
C LEU A 152 10.03 -0.30 -1.92
N ALA A 153 9.96 0.71 -2.80
CA ALA A 153 10.92 0.90 -3.87
C ALA A 153 12.29 1.35 -3.34
N THR A 154 12.36 2.12 -2.27
CA THR A 154 13.60 2.76 -1.79
C THR A 154 14.71 1.78 -1.39
N LEU A 155 14.41 0.53 -1.11
CA LEU A 155 15.31 -0.63 -0.88
C LEU A 155 16.45 -0.45 0.14
N TYR A 156 16.78 0.76 0.58
CA TYR A 156 17.96 0.98 1.41
C TYR A 156 17.85 0.29 2.79
N SER A 157 16.65 0.21 3.37
CA SER A 157 16.45 -0.51 4.63
C SER A 157 16.65 -2.02 4.48
N ALA A 158 16.22 -2.60 3.37
CA ALA A 158 16.49 -4.01 3.05
C ALA A 158 18.00 -4.30 2.96
N VAL A 159 18.75 -3.42 2.29
CA VAL A 159 20.22 -3.54 2.19
C VAL A 159 20.88 -3.42 3.55
N VAL A 160 20.46 -2.45 4.37
CA VAL A 160 20.97 -2.24 5.75
C VAL A 160 20.63 -3.45 6.62
N GLY A 161 19.42 -4.03 6.50
CA GLY A 161 19.01 -5.24 7.20
C GLY A 161 19.90 -6.43 6.87
N VAL A 162 20.16 -6.68 5.59
CA VAL A 162 21.08 -7.74 5.13
C VAL A 162 22.51 -7.47 5.62
N ALA A 163 22.97 -6.21 5.60
CA ALA A 163 24.28 -5.85 6.13
C ALA A 163 24.41 -6.17 7.64
N LEU A 164 23.39 -5.88 8.44
CA LEU A 164 23.34 -6.22 9.86
C LEU A 164 23.43 -7.73 10.08
N VAL A 165 22.61 -8.49 9.34
CA VAL A 165 22.60 -9.96 9.38
C VAL A 165 23.98 -10.54 9.03
N LEU A 166 24.62 -10.04 7.97
CA LEU A 166 25.98 -10.44 7.57
C LEU A 166 27.03 -10.05 8.61
N LEU A 167 26.92 -8.89 9.23
CA LEU A 167 27.82 -8.41 10.28
C LEU A 167 27.84 -9.39 11.46
N ILE A 168 26.66 -9.84 11.89
CA ILE A 168 26.48 -10.79 12.99
C ILE A 168 26.89 -12.20 12.56
N GLY A 169 26.34 -12.71 11.46
CA GLY A 169 26.63 -14.07 10.98
C GLY A 169 28.10 -14.34 10.66
N SER A 170 28.85 -13.31 10.25
CA SER A 170 30.30 -13.38 10.04
C SER A 170 31.14 -13.33 11.33
N GLY A 171 30.53 -13.11 12.49
CA GLY A 171 31.24 -12.93 13.76
C GLY A 171 32.03 -11.62 13.89
N ARG A 172 31.83 -10.67 12.96
CA ARG A 172 32.51 -9.37 12.99
C ARG A 172 31.91 -8.41 14.03
N PHE A 173 30.63 -8.61 14.38
CA PHE A 173 29.92 -7.82 15.38
C PHE A 173 30.70 -7.78 16.69
N GLU A 174 31.07 -8.93 17.24
CA GLU A 174 31.84 -9.03 18.47
C GLU A 174 33.22 -8.36 18.36
N ARG A 175 33.90 -8.51 17.22
CA ARG A 175 35.22 -7.91 16.98
C ARG A 175 35.17 -6.38 17.09
N TYR A 176 34.13 -5.73 16.55
CA TYR A 176 33.98 -4.27 16.63
C TYR A 176 33.55 -3.84 18.04
N LEU A 177 32.65 -4.59 18.67
CA LEU A 177 32.19 -4.29 20.03
C LEU A 177 33.32 -4.39 21.06
N ARG A 178 34.25 -5.34 20.87
CA ARG A 178 35.42 -5.54 21.72
C ARG A 178 36.70 -4.84 21.24
N SER A 179 36.56 -3.92 20.30
CA SER A 179 37.72 -3.17 19.79
C SER A 179 38.45 -2.45 20.95
N PRO A 180 39.79 -2.51 21.02
CA PRO A 180 40.54 -1.80 22.05
C PRO A 180 40.41 -0.28 21.91
N SER A 181 40.15 0.25 20.71
CA SER A 181 39.94 1.66 20.47
C SER A 181 38.53 2.09 20.92
N ARG A 182 38.50 2.97 21.95
CA ARG A 182 37.23 3.57 22.43
C ARG A 182 36.47 4.30 21.31
N ARG A 183 37.18 5.02 20.45
CA ARG A 183 36.59 5.71 19.29
C ARG A 183 35.93 4.75 18.32
N THR A 184 36.61 3.64 17.99
CA THR A 184 36.05 2.62 17.09
C THR A 184 34.79 1.98 17.66
N ARG A 185 34.77 1.69 18.97
CA ARG A 185 33.57 1.14 19.63
C ARG A 185 32.40 2.10 19.59
N TRP A 186 32.62 3.38 19.93
CA TRP A 186 31.54 4.37 19.92
C TRP A 186 31.00 4.61 18.51
N LEU A 187 31.86 4.72 17.50
CA LEU A 187 31.44 4.84 16.11
C LEU A 187 30.65 3.61 15.65
N PHE A 188 31.06 2.42 16.10
CA PHE A 188 30.32 1.20 15.78
C PHE A 188 28.95 1.18 16.45
N VAL A 189 28.85 1.53 17.73
CA VAL A 189 27.57 1.59 18.46
C VAL A 189 26.66 2.65 17.83
N ALA A 190 27.18 3.82 17.49
CA ALA A 190 26.41 4.85 16.80
C ALA A 190 25.90 4.39 15.43
N ALA A 191 26.77 3.77 14.63
CA ALA A 191 26.37 3.19 13.34
C ALA A 191 25.30 2.09 13.51
N LEU A 192 25.43 1.25 14.55
CA LEU A 192 24.45 0.21 14.86
C LEU A 192 23.10 0.82 15.26
N ALA A 193 23.09 1.87 16.08
CA ALA A 193 21.87 2.58 16.44
C ALA A 193 21.17 3.17 15.21
N VAL A 194 21.91 3.80 14.30
CA VAL A 194 21.38 4.30 13.02
C VAL A 194 20.81 3.16 12.18
N MET A 195 21.51 2.01 12.08
CA MET A 195 20.99 0.84 11.35
C MET A 195 19.67 0.36 11.95
N VAL A 196 19.58 0.25 13.30
CA VAL A 196 18.36 -0.17 13.99
C VAL A 196 17.20 0.77 13.70
N ILE A 197 17.42 2.09 13.79
CA ILE A 197 16.40 3.11 13.51
C ILE A 197 15.95 3.03 12.04
N VAL A 198 16.91 3.02 11.11
CA VAL A 198 16.60 2.96 9.67
C VAL A 198 15.80 1.68 9.33
N ILE A 199 16.19 0.52 9.86
CA ILE A 199 15.46 -0.72 9.60
C ILE A 199 14.06 -0.68 10.20
N ALA A 200 13.91 -0.19 11.43
CA ALA A 200 12.64 -0.20 12.15
C ALA A 200 11.62 0.81 11.58
N TRP A 201 12.09 1.96 11.08
CA TRP A 201 11.25 3.10 10.69
C TRP A 201 11.21 3.37 9.18
N THR A 202 11.68 2.41 8.38
CA THR A 202 11.65 2.47 6.91
C THR A 202 11.05 1.19 6.36
N GLY A 203 9.73 1.15 6.26
CA GLY A 203 8.99 0.01 5.72
C GLY A 203 8.87 -1.19 6.68
N VAL A 204 7.67 -1.40 7.19
CA VAL A 204 7.36 -2.50 8.13
C VAL A 204 7.79 -3.88 7.60
N TYR A 205 7.66 -4.12 6.30
CA TYR A 205 8.02 -5.40 5.69
C TYR A 205 9.50 -5.70 5.81
N TYR A 206 10.37 -4.74 5.50
CA TYR A 206 11.82 -4.96 5.58
C TYR A 206 12.31 -5.09 7.02
N ALA A 207 11.65 -4.42 7.98
CA ALA A 207 11.89 -4.63 9.40
C ALA A 207 11.54 -6.07 9.82
N ALA A 208 10.34 -6.55 9.45
CA ALA A 208 9.90 -7.92 9.75
C ALA A 208 10.81 -8.98 9.10
N PHE A 209 11.17 -8.80 7.83
CA PHE A 209 12.08 -9.71 7.14
C PHE A 209 13.49 -9.71 7.73
N THR A 210 13.97 -8.54 8.18
CA THR A 210 15.25 -8.46 8.91
C THR A 210 15.18 -9.21 10.24
N LEU A 211 14.06 -9.16 10.96
CA LEU A 211 13.86 -9.93 12.20
C LEU A 211 13.83 -11.44 11.92
N ILE A 212 13.14 -11.89 10.88
CA ILE A 212 13.12 -13.30 10.46
C ILE A 212 14.53 -13.79 10.12
N LEU A 213 15.26 -13.04 9.29
CA LEU A 213 16.66 -13.36 8.96
C LEU A 213 17.58 -13.25 10.18
N GLY A 214 17.25 -12.38 11.13
CA GLY A 214 17.91 -12.25 12.40
C GLY A 214 17.79 -13.51 13.25
N ILE A 215 16.56 -14.06 13.38
CA ILE A 215 16.33 -15.34 14.06
C ILE A 215 17.14 -16.47 13.39
N ALA A 216 17.09 -16.55 12.06
CA ALA A 216 17.87 -17.51 11.30
C ALA A 216 19.39 -17.34 11.55
N THR A 217 19.87 -16.09 11.62
CA THR A 217 21.28 -15.78 11.91
C THR A 217 21.68 -16.22 13.31
N LEU A 218 20.84 -15.96 14.31
CA LEU A 218 21.11 -16.39 15.69
C LEU A 218 21.11 -17.92 15.80
N ALA A 219 20.20 -18.61 15.09
CA ALA A 219 20.20 -20.08 15.00
C ALA A 219 21.49 -20.60 14.35
N TRP A 220 21.94 -19.97 13.26
CA TRP A 220 23.25 -20.30 12.66
C TRP A 220 24.40 -20.12 13.64
N ARG A 221 24.42 -19.01 14.40
CA ARG A 221 25.47 -18.74 15.39
C ARG A 221 25.49 -19.78 16.51
N LEU A 222 24.33 -20.23 16.96
CA LEU A 222 24.23 -21.35 17.91
C LEU A 222 24.76 -22.65 17.30
N GLY A 223 24.43 -22.95 16.06
CA GLY A 223 24.87 -24.16 15.36
C GLY A 223 26.40 -24.24 15.15
N VAL A 224 27.09 -23.10 15.05
CA VAL A 224 28.57 -23.05 14.94
C VAL A 224 29.27 -22.93 16.30
N HIS A 225 28.65 -23.44 17.34
CA HIS A 225 29.20 -23.53 18.72
C HIS A 225 29.54 -22.19 19.39
N THR A 226 28.78 -21.13 19.05
CA THR A 226 28.91 -19.84 19.72
C THR A 226 28.32 -19.90 21.14
N ARG A 227 28.99 -19.29 22.12
CA ARG A 227 28.50 -19.27 23.51
C ARG A 227 27.16 -18.53 23.60
N LEU A 228 26.20 -19.08 24.37
CA LEU A 228 24.86 -18.51 24.53
C LEU A 228 24.87 -17.01 24.92
N ARG A 229 25.78 -16.63 25.86
CA ARG A 229 25.96 -15.22 26.26
C ARG A 229 26.33 -14.31 25.06
N GLN A 230 27.08 -14.83 24.13
CA GLN A 230 27.50 -14.08 22.92
C GLN A 230 26.34 -13.94 21.96
N VAL A 231 25.56 -15.00 21.75
CA VAL A 231 24.35 -14.97 20.93
C VAL A 231 23.33 -14.00 21.53
N ALA A 232 23.19 -13.94 22.85
CA ALA A 232 22.34 -12.96 23.52
C ALA A 232 22.77 -11.50 23.25
N LEU A 233 24.09 -11.22 23.21
CA LEU A 233 24.58 -9.89 22.80
C LEU A 233 24.34 -9.60 21.31
N GLU A 234 24.44 -10.61 20.47
CA GLU A 234 24.17 -10.51 19.02
C GLU A 234 22.67 -10.34 18.73
N ALA A 235 21.78 -10.71 19.66
CA ALA A 235 20.34 -10.50 19.57
C ALA A 235 19.91 -9.05 19.87
N VAL A 236 20.72 -8.27 20.61
CA VAL A 236 20.37 -6.90 21.03
C VAL A 236 19.91 -6.00 19.90
N PRO A 237 20.57 -5.93 18.71
CA PRO A 237 20.11 -5.11 17.61
C PRO A 237 18.73 -5.51 17.10
N PHE A 238 18.42 -6.81 17.04
CA PHE A 238 17.12 -7.30 16.58
C PHE A 238 16.01 -6.97 17.59
N VAL A 239 16.29 -7.11 18.89
CA VAL A 239 15.38 -6.64 19.95
C VAL A 239 15.18 -5.12 19.82
N GLY A 240 16.26 -4.38 19.54
CA GLY A 240 16.20 -2.93 19.29
C GLY A 240 15.28 -2.58 18.11
N ILE A 241 15.35 -3.31 16.99
CA ILE A 241 14.44 -3.14 15.86
C ILE A 241 12.99 -3.36 16.28
N GLY A 242 12.71 -4.46 17.02
CA GLY A 242 11.36 -4.74 17.51
C GLY A 242 10.82 -3.64 18.43
N VAL A 243 11.64 -3.17 19.37
CA VAL A 243 11.27 -2.07 20.30
C VAL A 243 10.99 -0.77 19.53
N MET A 244 11.87 -0.40 18.58
CA MET A 244 11.69 0.81 17.78
C MET A 244 10.46 0.71 16.86
N ALA A 245 10.16 -0.46 16.32
CA ALA A 245 8.93 -0.70 15.57
C ALA A 245 7.69 -0.50 16.45
N VAL A 246 7.67 -1.08 17.67
CA VAL A 246 6.57 -0.86 18.63
C VAL A 246 6.42 0.62 18.98
N ILE A 247 7.53 1.35 19.17
CA ILE A 247 7.49 2.80 19.40
C ILE A 247 6.83 3.52 18.21
N GLY A 248 7.16 3.13 16.97
CA GLY A 248 6.54 3.69 15.76
C GLY A 248 5.04 3.45 15.68
N PHE A 249 4.53 2.35 16.25
CA PHE A 249 3.09 2.06 16.30
C PHE A 249 2.35 2.75 17.45
N VAL A 250 3.02 3.45 18.38
CA VAL A 250 2.37 4.07 19.54
C VAL A 250 1.21 4.99 19.15
N PRO A 251 1.33 5.92 18.16
CA PRO A 251 0.20 6.77 17.78
C PRO A 251 -1.03 5.96 17.37
N ALA A 252 -0.86 4.94 16.55
CA ALA A 252 -1.94 4.05 16.11
C ALA A 252 -2.57 3.27 17.28
N LEU A 253 -1.75 2.73 18.19
CA LEU A 253 -2.25 2.00 19.36
C LEU A 253 -3.05 2.92 20.31
N LEU A 254 -2.65 4.17 20.45
CA LEU A 254 -3.38 5.15 21.24
C LEU A 254 -4.71 5.52 20.59
N THR A 255 -4.73 5.75 19.28
CA THR A 255 -5.95 6.03 18.51
C THR A 255 -6.93 4.85 18.60
N LEU A 256 -6.49 3.64 18.26
CA LEU A 256 -7.33 2.43 18.30
C LEU A 256 -7.87 2.11 19.69
N ARG A 257 -7.19 2.55 20.75
CA ARG A 257 -7.68 2.39 22.11
C ARG A 257 -8.70 3.47 22.51
N ALA A 258 -8.48 4.70 22.08
CA ALA A 258 -9.32 5.85 22.43
C ALA A 258 -10.63 5.86 21.64
N ASP A 259 -10.55 5.49 20.38
CA ASP A 259 -11.64 5.51 19.41
C ASP A 259 -11.50 4.27 18.49
N PRO A 260 -11.97 3.09 18.94
CA PRO A 260 -11.85 1.87 18.15
C PRO A 260 -12.77 1.95 16.93
N PRO A 261 -12.29 1.56 15.74
CA PRO A 261 -13.13 1.47 14.57
C PRO A 261 -14.15 0.33 14.77
N LEU A 262 -15.28 0.47 14.14
CA LEU A 262 -16.45 -0.38 14.27
C LEU A 262 -16.24 -1.80 13.69
N ALA A 263 -15.23 -1.95 12.82
CA ALA A 263 -14.74 -3.23 12.34
C ALA A 263 -13.23 -3.17 12.14
N SER A 264 -12.60 -4.33 12.05
CA SER A 264 -11.16 -4.41 11.79
C SER A 264 -10.82 -3.80 10.43
N LEU A 265 -9.92 -2.82 10.42
CA LEU A 265 -9.43 -2.15 9.21
C LEU A 265 -8.55 -3.04 8.32
N GLY A 266 -8.27 -4.25 8.73
CA GLY A 266 -7.36 -5.11 8.02
C GLY A 266 -7.38 -6.52 8.56
N GLU A 267 -8.55 -7.15 8.63
CA GLU A 267 -8.55 -8.59 8.76
C GLU A 267 -7.87 -9.19 7.55
N ARG A 268 -6.81 -9.96 7.83
CA ARG A 268 -6.02 -10.65 6.81
C ARG A 268 -6.16 -12.14 7.02
N LEU A 269 -6.61 -12.82 5.98
CA LEU A 269 -6.73 -14.27 6.02
C LEU A 269 -5.34 -14.91 5.84
N PRO A 270 -5.04 -16.04 6.52
CA PRO A 270 -3.78 -16.75 6.32
C PRO A 270 -3.51 -17.10 4.86
N TYR A 271 -4.57 -17.35 4.07
CA TYR A 271 -4.47 -17.66 2.65
C TYR A 271 -3.90 -16.51 1.80
N GLU A 272 -4.07 -15.26 2.21
CA GLU A 272 -3.46 -14.12 1.51
C GLU A 272 -1.92 -14.24 1.45
N SER A 273 -1.30 -14.88 2.46
CA SER A 273 0.13 -15.15 2.45
C SER A 273 0.57 -16.08 1.30
N VAL A 274 -0.35 -16.85 0.73
CA VAL A 274 -0.13 -17.70 -0.45
C VAL A 274 -0.36 -16.90 -1.73
N ILE A 275 -1.43 -16.11 -1.79
CA ILE A 275 -1.78 -15.27 -2.96
C ILE A 275 -0.66 -14.25 -3.22
N PHE A 276 -0.17 -13.58 -2.17
CA PHE A 276 0.89 -12.58 -2.26
C PHE A 276 2.30 -13.13 -1.98
N ALA A 277 2.49 -14.45 -2.07
CA ALA A 277 3.81 -15.05 -2.09
C ALA A 277 4.51 -14.78 -3.41
N GLY A 278 5.84 -14.94 -3.43
CA GLY A 278 6.60 -14.92 -4.66
C GLY A 278 6.73 -16.33 -5.23
N ASN A 279 7.01 -16.43 -6.53
CA ASN A 279 7.43 -17.69 -7.14
C ASN A 279 8.87 -17.60 -7.66
N LEU A 280 9.49 -18.73 -7.91
CA LEU A 280 10.89 -18.74 -8.32
C LEU A 280 11.10 -18.07 -9.69
N SER A 281 10.11 -18.05 -10.56
CA SER A 281 10.20 -17.36 -11.85
C SER A 281 10.40 -15.85 -11.66
N MET A 282 9.79 -15.24 -10.65
CA MET A 282 9.98 -13.82 -10.31
C MET A 282 11.45 -13.48 -10.03
N ALA A 283 12.20 -14.40 -9.43
CA ALA A 283 13.59 -14.16 -9.06
C ALA A 283 14.58 -14.58 -10.17
N LEU A 284 14.21 -15.54 -11.01
CA LEU A 284 15.12 -16.17 -11.96
C LEU A 284 14.95 -15.67 -13.40
N LEU A 285 13.76 -15.20 -13.74
CA LEU A 285 13.45 -14.82 -15.12
C LEU A 285 13.45 -13.29 -15.26
N PRO A 286 13.96 -12.76 -16.38
CA PRO A 286 13.91 -11.34 -16.66
C PRO A 286 12.49 -10.87 -16.91
N LEU A 287 12.30 -9.55 -16.90
CA LEU A 287 11.03 -8.93 -17.28
C LEU A 287 10.56 -9.40 -18.66
N PRO A 288 9.24 -9.61 -18.84
CA PRO A 288 8.67 -9.84 -20.17
C PRO A 288 8.96 -8.74 -21.19
N MET A 289 9.26 -7.52 -20.71
CA MET A 289 9.61 -6.35 -21.53
C MET A 289 11.12 -6.29 -21.87
N SER A 290 11.91 -7.32 -21.53
CA SER A 290 13.34 -7.35 -21.84
C SER A 290 13.59 -7.19 -23.35
N GLN A 291 14.45 -6.23 -23.69
CA GLN A 291 14.79 -5.88 -25.08
C GLN A 291 15.81 -6.83 -25.72
N LEU A 292 16.10 -7.95 -25.09
CA LEU A 292 17.08 -8.91 -25.62
C LEU A 292 16.53 -9.65 -26.83
N PRO A 293 17.28 -9.69 -27.97
CA PRO A 293 16.87 -10.42 -29.16
C PRO A 293 16.62 -11.91 -28.88
N GLY A 294 15.53 -12.44 -29.42
CA GLY A 294 15.17 -13.86 -29.25
C GLY A 294 14.24 -14.16 -28.06
N PHE A 295 13.91 -13.15 -27.23
CA PHE A 295 13.00 -13.30 -26.11
C PHE A 295 11.52 -13.05 -26.44
N ASP A 296 11.19 -12.65 -27.66
CA ASP A 296 9.79 -12.39 -28.08
C ASP A 296 8.85 -13.58 -27.88
N PHE A 297 9.39 -14.80 -28.07
CA PHE A 297 8.63 -16.02 -27.80
C PHE A 297 8.29 -16.18 -26.32
N TYR A 298 9.27 -15.96 -25.45
CA TYR A 298 9.10 -16.02 -23.99
C TYR A 298 8.12 -14.95 -23.53
N ASN A 299 8.27 -13.70 -23.99
CA ASN A 299 7.40 -12.60 -23.64
C ASN A 299 5.94 -12.89 -24.03
N ARG A 300 5.68 -13.43 -25.24
CA ARG A 300 4.34 -13.84 -25.67
C ARG A 300 3.78 -14.95 -24.78
N SER A 301 4.54 -15.99 -24.52
CA SER A 301 4.09 -17.11 -23.69
C SER A 301 3.76 -16.69 -22.26
N VAL A 302 4.50 -15.73 -21.69
CA VAL A 302 4.20 -15.19 -20.34
C VAL A 302 2.95 -14.34 -20.38
N VAL A 303 2.79 -13.47 -21.37
CA VAL A 303 1.58 -12.64 -21.53
C VAL A 303 0.32 -13.50 -21.71
N GLU A 304 0.41 -14.55 -22.54
CA GLU A 304 -0.68 -15.51 -22.75
C GLU A 304 -1.03 -16.29 -21.47
N ALA A 305 -0.01 -16.72 -20.72
CA ALA A 305 -0.23 -17.42 -19.45
C ALA A 305 -0.88 -16.50 -18.39
N VAL A 306 -0.52 -15.22 -18.37
CA VAL A 306 -1.14 -14.21 -17.51
C VAL A 306 -2.60 -13.99 -17.87
N ALA A 307 -2.90 -13.83 -19.16
CA ALA A 307 -4.27 -13.64 -19.64
C ALA A 307 -5.17 -14.86 -19.33
N ALA A 308 -4.58 -16.06 -19.24
CA ALA A 308 -5.29 -17.30 -18.92
C ALA A 308 -5.47 -17.54 -17.40
N ALA A 309 -4.81 -16.76 -16.53
CA ALA A 309 -4.87 -16.94 -15.07
C ALA A 309 -5.07 -15.60 -14.34
N PRO A 310 -6.22 -14.94 -14.51
CA PRO A 310 -6.48 -13.60 -13.98
C PRO A 310 -6.46 -13.48 -12.44
N ALA A 311 -6.67 -14.57 -11.72
CA ALA A 311 -6.79 -14.58 -10.26
C ALA A 311 -5.46 -14.43 -9.48
N LEU A 312 -4.31 -14.37 -10.15
CA LEU A 312 -2.99 -14.32 -9.50
C LEU A 312 -2.34 -12.94 -9.69
N GLU A 313 -2.94 -11.93 -9.15
CA GLU A 313 -2.64 -10.50 -9.31
C GLU A 313 -1.15 -10.11 -9.23
N ASN A 314 -0.30 -10.92 -8.63
CA ASN A 314 1.12 -10.57 -8.42
C ASN A 314 2.11 -11.67 -8.82
N THR A 315 1.68 -12.81 -9.35
CA THR A 315 2.55 -13.96 -9.44
C THR A 315 3.20 -14.17 -10.81
N ILE A 316 2.57 -13.70 -11.89
CA ILE A 316 3.06 -14.00 -13.25
C ILE A 316 3.54 -12.73 -13.97
N ILE A 317 2.91 -11.59 -13.74
CA ILE A 317 3.18 -10.35 -14.49
C ILE A 317 4.53 -9.72 -14.12
N THR A 318 5.07 -10.04 -12.94
CA THR A 318 6.23 -9.38 -12.40
C THR A 318 7.41 -10.32 -12.21
N ASN A 319 8.02 -10.76 -13.31
CA ASN A 319 9.37 -11.27 -13.23
C ASN A 319 10.31 -10.10 -12.98
N PHE A 320 10.90 -10.05 -11.80
CA PHE A 320 11.86 -9.02 -11.40
C PHE A 320 13.28 -9.54 -11.33
N GLY A 321 13.53 -10.75 -11.81
CA GLY A 321 14.85 -11.29 -12.00
C GLY A 321 15.60 -10.56 -13.12
N THR A 322 16.91 -10.68 -13.11
CA THR A 322 17.79 -10.18 -14.17
C THR A 322 18.77 -11.26 -14.57
N TRP A 323 19.31 -11.18 -15.79
CA TRP A 323 20.37 -12.09 -16.22
C TRP A 323 21.57 -12.04 -15.27
N VAL A 324 21.87 -10.85 -14.73
CA VAL A 324 22.98 -10.69 -13.78
C VAL A 324 22.66 -11.42 -12.46
N SER A 325 21.43 -11.32 -11.93
CA SER A 325 21.06 -12.01 -10.69
C SER A 325 21.06 -13.53 -10.85
N THR A 326 20.57 -14.04 -12.00
CA THR A 326 20.57 -15.47 -12.31
C THR A 326 22.00 -16.02 -12.50
N ALA A 327 22.87 -15.28 -13.20
CA ALA A 327 24.28 -15.62 -13.29
C ALA A 327 24.96 -15.63 -11.91
N CYS A 328 24.60 -14.68 -11.03
CA CYS A 328 25.09 -14.65 -9.64
C CYS A 328 24.64 -15.89 -8.84
N LEU A 329 23.39 -16.32 -8.99
CA LEU A 329 22.92 -17.56 -8.37
C LEU A 329 23.74 -18.77 -8.85
N VAL A 330 23.97 -18.90 -10.16
CA VAL A 330 24.78 -19.99 -10.73
C VAL A 330 26.20 -19.95 -10.14
N VAL A 331 26.85 -18.79 -10.11
CA VAL A 331 28.19 -18.62 -9.52
C VAL A 331 28.19 -18.98 -8.02
N MET A 332 27.15 -18.59 -7.28
CA MET A 332 27.00 -18.96 -5.86
C MET A 332 26.89 -20.48 -5.70
N VAL A 333 26.05 -21.15 -6.48
CA VAL A 333 25.84 -22.61 -6.43
C VAL A 333 27.15 -23.33 -6.75
N ILE A 334 27.84 -22.96 -7.82
CA ILE A 334 29.18 -23.51 -8.15
C ILE A 334 30.14 -23.28 -6.99
N GLY A 335 30.11 -22.11 -6.35
CA GLY A 335 30.92 -21.79 -5.19
C GLY A 335 30.66 -22.71 -4.01
N LEU A 336 29.39 -23.01 -3.71
CA LEU A 336 28.96 -23.90 -2.61
C LEU A 336 29.47 -25.33 -2.82
N PHE A 337 29.46 -25.82 -4.06
CA PHE A 337 29.98 -27.15 -4.36
C PHE A 337 31.53 -27.23 -4.31
N ARG A 338 32.22 -26.16 -4.71
CA ARG A 338 33.68 -26.16 -4.81
C ARG A 338 34.41 -25.69 -3.56
N ARG A 339 33.73 -24.95 -2.66
CA ARG A 339 34.38 -24.27 -1.54
C ARG A 339 33.64 -24.52 -0.22
N ARG A 340 34.30 -25.16 0.72
CA ARG A 340 33.80 -25.42 2.07
C ARG A 340 34.43 -24.40 3.03
N GLY A 341 33.78 -23.24 3.27
CA GLY A 341 34.24 -22.30 4.30
C GLY A 341 34.07 -20.82 3.94
N GLY A 342 34.31 -19.97 4.93
CA GLY A 342 34.08 -18.52 4.83
C GLY A 342 32.61 -18.14 5.02
N LEU A 343 32.22 -17.04 4.39
CA LEU A 343 30.87 -16.49 4.51
C LEU A 343 29.83 -17.16 3.60
N LEU A 344 30.31 -17.88 2.55
CA LEU A 344 29.46 -18.45 1.50
C LEU A 344 28.43 -19.47 2.03
N PRO A 345 28.76 -20.43 2.92
CA PRO A 345 27.77 -21.35 3.48
C PRO A 345 26.68 -20.64 4.27
N PHE A 346 27.03 -19.59 5.00
CA PHE A 346 26.06 -18.77 5.72
C PHE A 346 25.12 -18.04 4.77
N ILE A 347 25.65 -17.43 3.69
CA ILE A 347 24.81 -16.79 2.66
C ILE A 347 23.91 -17.82 1.98
N GLY A 348 24.40 -19.02 1.66
CA GLY A 348 23.60 -20.11 1.11
C GLY A 348 22.47 -20.55 2.05
N TYR A 349 22.75 -20.65 3.35
CA TYR A 349 21.73 -20.92 4.39
C TYR A 349 20.66 -19.83 4.44
N LEU A 350 21.06 -18.53 4.46
CA LEU A 350 20.11 -17.43 4.42
C LEU A 350 19.28 -17.42 3.14
N THR A 351 19.88 -17.72 2.00
CA THR A 351 19.18 -17.87 0.72
C THR A 351 18.09 -18.93 0.82
N LEU A 352 18.41 -20.11 1.37
CA LEU A 352 17.46 -21.19 1.56
C LEU A 352 16.30 -20.75 2.47
N VAL A 353 16.61 -20.13 3.62
CA VAL A 353 15.58 -19.62 4.55
C VAL A 353 14.71 -18.59 3.84
N THR A 354 15.29 -17.64 3.10
CA THR A 354 14.55 -16.63 2.35
C THR A 354 13.61 -17.27 1.32
N VAL A 355 14.08 -18.27 0.57
CA VAL A 355 13.25 -19.00 -0.40
C VAL A 355 12.07 -19.69 0.28
N LEU A 356 12.29 -20.34 1.43
CA LEU A 356 11.22 -21.02 2.17
C LEU A 356 10.13 -20.07 2.68
N PHE A 357 10.45 -18.81 2.95
CA PHE A 357 9.47 -17.78 3.27
C PHE A 357 8.88 -17.07 2.03
N PHE A 358 9.58 -17.12 0.91
CA PHE A 358 9.21 -16.42 -0.31
C PHE A 358 8.16 -17.17 -1.12
N ILE A 359 8.25 -18.51 -1.22
CA ILE A 359 7.40 -19.33 -2.09
C ILE A 359 6.00 -19.58 -1.47
N PRO A 360 4.96 -19.81 -2.30
CA PRO A 360 3.65 -20.22 -1.83
C PRO A 360 3.71 -21.50 -0.99
N TRP A 361 2.84 -21.60 0.00
CA TRP A 361 2.77 -22.76 0.90
C TRP A 361 4.08 -23.07 1.66
N GLY A 362 4.94 -22.07 1.79
CA GLY A 362 6.19 -22.17 2.54
C GLY A 362 6.03 -21.83 4.03
N LEU A 363 7.13 -21.39 4.66
CA LEU A 363 7.11 -20.96 6.06
C LEU A 363 6.24 -19.70 6.28
N ASN A 364 6.00 -18.92 5.24
CA ASN A 364 5.06 -17.79 5.25
C ASN A 364 3.65 -18.22 5.66
N TYR A 365 3.13 -19.32 5.10
CA TYR A 365 1.81 -19.82 5.43
C TYR A 365 1.74 -20.34 6.87
N LEU A 366 2.82 -21.00 7.35
CA LEU A 366 2.93 -21.42 8.74
C LEU A 366 2.85 -20.20 9.69
N VAL A 367 3.59 -19.14 9.40
CA VAL A 367 3.55 -17.90 10.20
C VAL A 367 2.18 -17.26 10.15
N ALA A 368 1.55 -17.19 8.98
CA ALA A 368 0.22 -16.60 8.81
C ALA A 368 -0.86 -17.37 9.59
N GLY A 369 -0.78 -18.70 9.62
CA GLY A 369 -1.75 -19.53 10.33
C GLY A 369 -1.52 -19.67 11.83
N THR A 370 -0.31 -19.35 12.35
CA THR A 370 0.02 -19.60 13.76
C THR A 370 0.39 -18.37 14.58
N LEU A 371 0.92 -17.33 13.94
CA LEU A 371 1.41 -16.13 14.63
C LEU A 371 0.65 -14.86 14.18
N THR A 372 0.65 -14.57 12.88
CA THR A 372 -0.01 -13.37 12.34
C THR A 372 -0.18 -13.44 10.84
N ALA A 373 -1.38 -13.15 10.35
CA ALA A 373 -1.68 -12.98 8.93
C ALA A 373 -1.40 -11.56 8.41
N GLN A 374 -1.05 -10.62 9.28
CA GLN A 374 -0.84 -9.20 8.90
C GLN A 374 0.30 -9.00 7.89
N ILE A 375 1.26 -9.92 7.82
CA ILE A 375 2.30 -9.94 6.79
C ILE A 375 1.81 -10.78 5.61
N ARG A 376 1.12 -10.17 4.63
CA ARG A 376 0.62 -10.89 3.44
C ARG A 376 1.60 -10.87 2.27
N GLY A 377 2.31 -9.77 2.04
CA GLY A 377 3.16 -9.53 0.87
C GLY A 377 4.53 -10.19 0.94
N TRP A 378 4.62 -11.52 0.92
CA TRP A 378 5.89 -12.26 1.00
C TRP A 378 6.73 -12.17 -0.27
N ASN A 379 6.13 -11.81 -1.42
CA ASN A 379 6.85 -11.47 -2.65
C ASN A 379 7.81 -10.28 -2.46
N ARG A 380 7.59 -9.43 -1.45
CA ARG A 380 8.46 -8.31 -1.05
C ARG A 380 9.81 -8.75 -0.47
N LEU A 381 10.03 -10.06 -0.22
CA LEU A 381 11.35 -10.65 0.05
C LEU A 381 12.27 -10.68 -1.16
N LEU A 382 11.74 -10.48 -2.37
CA LEU A 382 12.49 -10.60 -3.61
C LEU A 382 13.80 -9.77 -3.65
N PRO A 383 13.83 -8.47 -3.30
CA PRO A 383 15.08 -7.71 -3.31
C PRO A 383 16.15 -8.32 -2.38
N ILE A 384 15.72 -8.82 -1.22
CA ILE A 384 16.64 -9.51 -0.28
C ILE A 384 17.20 -10.78 -0.92
N LEU A 385 16.36 -11.57 -1.59
CA LEU A 385 16.77 -12.79 -2.27
C LEU A 385 17.79 -12.51 -3.40
N LEU A 386 17.52 -11.49 -4.23
CA LEU A 386 18.42 -11.07 -5.30
C LEU A 386 19.76 -10.56 -4.75
N LEU A 387 19.72 -9.79 -3.64
CA LEU A 387 20.95 -9.34 -2.96
C LEU A 387 21.75 -10.52 -2.42
N LEU A 388 21.11 -11.55 -1.86
CA LEU A 388 21.77 -12.75 -1.38
C LEU A 388 22.43 -13.54 -2.51
N PHE A 389 21.83 -13.62 -3.71
CA PHE A 389 22.47 -14.20 -4.90
C PHE A 389 23.75 -13.46 -5.26
N MET A 390 23.70 -12.13 -5.31
CA MET A 390 24.87 -11.28 -5.61
C MET A 390 25.95 -11.39 -4.54
N LEU A 391 25.57 -11.46 -3.26
CA LEU A 391 26.50 -11.67 -2.15
C LEU A 391 27.15 -13.05 -2.18
N GLY A 392 26.42 -14.08 -2.58
CA GLY A 392 26.95 -15.43 -2.77
C GLY A 392 27.97 -15.49 -3.91
N ALA A 393 27.64 -14.85 -5.05
CA ALA A 393 28.59 -14.68 -6.16
C ALA A 393 29.81 -13.87 -5.71
N ALA A 394 29.61 -12.76 -5.01
CA ALA A 394 30.68 -11.93 -4.50
C ALA A 394 31.62 -12.70 -3.55
N ALA A 395 31.07 -13.52 -2.63
CA ALA A 395 31.87 -14.36 -1.74
C ALA A 395 32.67 -15.44 -2.51
N THR A 396 32.11 -15.96 -3.60
CA THR A 396 32.77 -16.92 -4.48
C THR A 396 33.91 -16.25 -5.28
N LEU A 397 33.67 -15.06 -5.83
CA LEU A 397 34.61 -14.33 -6.65
C LEU A 397 35.71 -13.62 -5.86
N ALA A 398 35.51 -13.36 -4.56
CA ALA A 398 36.44 -12.61 -3.71
C ALA A 398 37.87 -13.18 -3.67
N ARG A 399 38.03 -14.46 -4.00
CA ARG A 399 39.34 -15.16 -4.02
C ARG A 399 39.85 -15.43 -5.46
N THR A 400 39.22 -14.80 -6.43
CA THR A 400 39.66 -14.92 -7.86
C THR A 400 40.36 -13.63 -8.29
N ARG A 401 40.93 -13.68 -9.50
CA ARG A 401 41.55 -12.50 -10.14
C ARG A 401 40.55 -11.37 -10.39
N LEU A 402 39.24 -11.70 -10.42
CA LEU A 402 38.17 -10.69 -10.58
C LEU A 402 38.01 -9.77 -9.38
N SER A 403 38.62 -10.11 -8.24
CA SER A 403 38.66 -9.23 -7.05
C SER A 403 39.77 -8.16 -7.10
N THR A 404 40.40 -7.95 -8.25
CA THR A 404 41.49 -6.99 -8.47
C THR A 404 41.19 -6.07 -9.63
N TYR A 405 41.92 -4.94 -9.72
CA TYR A 405 41.84 -4.01 -10.87
C TYR A 405 42.63 -4.54 -12.02
N ASN A 406 42.01 -5.41 -12.82
CA ASN A 406 42.61 -5.98 -14.03
C ASN A 406 41.59 -5.92 -15.19
N TRP A 407 42.08 -6.09 -16.41
CA TRP A 407 41.24 -6.04 -17.59
C TRP A 407 40.02 -6.95 -17.54
N PRO A 408 40.13 -8.25 -17.16
CA PRO A 408 38.94 -9.08 -17.03
C PRO A 408 37.88 -8.57 -16.06
N SER A 409 38.28 -7.95 -14.94
CA SER A 409 37.34 -7.39 -13.98
C SER A 409 36.57 -6.17 -14.52
N PHE A 410 37.23 -5.34 -15.34
CA PHE A 410 36.57 -4.23 -16.03
C PHE A 410 35.61 -4.73 -17.10
N VAL A 411 36.01 -5.76 -17.90
CA VAL A 411 35.12 -6.36 -18.90
C VAL A 411 33.88 -6.96 -18.27
N VAL A 412 34.03 -7.78 -17.23
CA VAL A 412 32.89 -8.38 -16.52
C VAL A 412 31.96 -7.29 -15.97
N THR A 413 32.49 -6.22 -15.40
CA THR A 413 31.69 -5.09 -14.90
C THR A 413 30.96 -4.37 -16.02
N ALA A 414 31.65 -4.08 -17.13
CA ALA A 414 31.04 -3.40 -18.28
C ALA A 414 29.92 -4.25 -18.89
N VAL A 415 30.14 -5.55 -19.03
CA VAL A 415 29.11 -6.50 -19.51
C VAL A 415 27.93 -6.55 -18.56
N ALA A 416 28.17 -6.66 -17.25
CA ALA A 416 27.08 -6.64 -16.26
C ALA A 416 26.26 -5.34 -16.31
N ILE A 417 26.91 -4.19 -16.40
CA ILE A 417 26.22 -2.89 -16.53
C ILE A 417 25.45 -2.80 -17.85
N ALA A 418 26.01 -3.29 -18.96
CA ALA A 418 25.31 -3.31 -20.24
C ALA A 418 24.03 -4.15 -20.17
N PHE A 419 24.10 -5.34 -19.56
CA PHE A 419 22.91 -6.16 -19.33
C PHE A 419 21.87 -5.43 -18.44
N VAL A 420 22.33 -4.76 -17.37
CA VAL A 420 21.44 -3.98 -16.50
C VAL A 420 20.73 -2.88 -17.29
N VAL A 421 21.44 -2.16 -18.14
CA VAL A 421 20.85 -1.08 -18.96
C VAL A 421 19.79 -1.63 -19.89
N VAL A 422 20.08 -2.71 -20.62
CA VAL A 422 19.17 -3.31 -21.60
C VAL A 422 18.00 -4.03 -20.94
N ASP A 423 18.23 -4.69 -19.81
CA ASP A 423 17.29 -5.60 -19.14
C ASP A 423 16.42 -4.90 -18.10
N SER A 424 16.92 -3.80 -17.49
CA SER A 424 16.32 -3.22 -16.29
C SER A 424 16.22 -1.69 -16.27
N VAL A 425 16.84 -0.98 -17.21
CA VAL A 425 16.74 0.49 -17.26
C VAL A 425 15.90 0.92 -18.47
N VAL A 426 16.31 0.50 -19.67
CA VAL A 426 15.62 0.89 -20.91
C VAL A 426 14.14 0.49 -20.93
N PRO A 427 13.74 -0.71 -20.50
CA PRO A 427 12.33 -1.12 -20.50
C PRO A 427 11.40 -0.24 -19.66
N PHE A 428 11.93 0.40 -18.60
CA PHE A 428 11.13 1.26 -17.74
C PHE A 428 11.06 2.72 -18.19
N ARG A 429 11.87 3.12 -19.19
CA ARG A 429 11.95 4.51 -19.63
C ARG A 429 10.59 5.05 -20.10
N GLN A 430 9.92 4.29 -20.98
CA GLN A 430 8.65 4.73 -21.55
C GLN A 430 7.50 4.58 -20.53
N PRO A 431 7.26 3.42 -19.89
CA PRO A 431 6.13 3.29 -18.97
C PRO A 431 6.17 4.26 -17.79
N ILE A 432 7.37 4.49 -17.21
CA ILE A 432 7.52 5.48 -16.13
C ILE A 432 7.39 6.89 -16.69
N GLY A 433 7.99 7.17 -17.86
CA GLY A 433 7.94 8.47 -18.50
C GLY A 433 6.52 8.92 -18.81
N ASP A 434 5.77 8.06 -19.49
CA ASP A 434 4.37 8.34 -19.87
C ASP A 434 3.52 8.51 -18.62
N GLY A 435 3.60 7.59 -17.64
CA GLY A 435 2.82 7.66 -16.41
C GLY A 435 3.08 8.94 -15.58
N VAL A 436 4.32 9.42 -15.53
CA VAL A 436 4.64 10.68 -14.83
C VAL A 436 4.15 11.90 -15.60
N VAL A 437 4.25 11.89 -16.92
CA VAL A 437 3.74 13.00 -17.76
C VAL A 437 2.23 13.12 -17.61
N ASP A 438 1.50 12.01 -17.69
CA ASP A 438 0.05 11.97 -17.50
C ASP A 438 -0.36 12.46 -16.11
N ALA A 439 0.29 11.99 -15.06
CA ALA A 439 0.02 12.42 -13.70
C ALA A 439 0.37 13.89 -13.46
N ALA A 440 1.44 14.40 -14.08
CA ALA A 440 1.79 15.82 -14.02
C ALA A 440 0.77 16.68 -14.75
N GLN A 441 0.23 16.22 -15.86
CA GLN A 441 -0.87 16.88 -16.57
C GLN A 441 -2.13 16.92 -15.71
N THR A 442 -2.52 15.81 -15.09
CA THR A 442 -3.66 15.76 -14.15
C THR A 442 -3.42 16.70 -12.96
N THR A 443 -2.19 16.76 -12.41
CA THR A 443 -1.83 17.71 -11.35
C THR A 443 -2.05 19.16 -11.81
N GLN A 444 -1.70 19.50 -13.05
CA GLN A 444 -1.92 20.86 -13.57
C GLN A 444 -3.41 21.16 -13.77
N GLN A 445 -4.17 20.22 -14.34
CA GLN A 445 -5.62 20.35 -14.47
C GLN A 445 -6.29 20.52 -13.10
N ALA A 446 -5.83 19.79 -12.08
CA ALA A 446 -6.34 19.93 -10.72
C ALA A 446 -6.01 21.29 -10.08
N ARG A 447 -4.83 21.85 -10.36
CA ARG A 447 -4.47 23.22 -9.95
C ARG A 447 -5.32 24.28 -10.65
N ASP A 448 -5.55 24.11 -11.93
CA ASP A 448 -6.41 25.03 -12.70
C ASP A 448 -7.85 24.98 -12.20
N TYR A 449 -8.34 23.78 -11.91
CA TYR A 449 -9.65 23.58 -11.31
C TYR A 449 -9.72 24.18 -9.90
N ALA A 450 -8.67 24.05 -9.09
CA ALA A 450 -8.60 24.66 -7.76
C ALA A 450 -8.76 26.19 -7.81
N VAL A 451 -8.19 26.86 -8.81
CA VAL A 451 -8.40 28.32 -9.03
C VAL A 451 -9.86 28.64 -9.29
N ALA A 452 -10.55 27.85 -10.12
CA ALA A 452 -11.98 28.04 -10.41
C ALA A 452 -12.84 27.78 -9.16
N VAL A 453 -12.53 26.70 -8.41
CA VAL A 453 -13.19 26.36 -7.13
C VAL A 453 -13.03 27.50 -6.12
N ASN A 454 -11.80 28.03 -5.95
CA ASN A 454 -11.51 29.09 -4.99
C ASN A 454 -12.19 30.42 -5.35
N THR A 455 -12.49 30.63 -6.63
CA THR A 455 -13.26 31.80 -7.09
C THR A 455 -14.76 31.64 -6.79
N ALA A 456 -15.28 30.40 -6.88
CA ALA A 456 -16.72 30.13 -6.79
C ALA A 456 -17.17 29.82 -5.35
N ILE A 457 -16.31 29.27 -4.51
CA ILE A 457 -16.64 28.77 -3.17
C ILE A 457 -15.79 29.51 -2.11
N PRO A 458 -16.39 30.00 -1.00
CA PRO A 458 -15.66 30.65 0.10
C PRO A 458 -14.55 29.77 0.71
N GLU A 459 -13.57 30.40 1.38
CA GLU A 459 -12.53 29.71 2.11
C GLU A 459 -13.12 28.90 3.28
N ASN A 460 -12.44 27.82 3.67
CA ASN A 460 -12.82 26.94 4.78
C ASN A 460 -14.21 26.28 4.65
N CYS A 461 -14.70 26.15 3.45
CA CYS A 461 -15.96 25.49 3.14
C CYS A 461 -15.78 24.02 2.80
N GLY A 462 -16.75 23.20 3.22
CA GLY A 462 -16.83 21.79 2.87
C GLY A 462 -17.29 21.57 1.43
N ILE A 463 -16.65 20.63 0.73
CA ILE A 463 -17.05 20.17 -0.62
C ILE A 463 -17.34 18.68 -0.54
N LEU A 464 -18.59 18.31 -0.81
CA LEU A 464 -19.00 16.91 -0.95
C LEU A 464 -18.47 16.37 -2.27
N GLN A 465 -17.79 15.21 -2.24
CA GLN A 465 -17.30 14.54 -3.43
C GLN A 465 -18.16 13.33 -3.77
N LEU A 466 -18.65 13.30 -4.99
CA LEU A 466 -19.48 12.24 -5.56
C LEU A 466 -18.80 11.61 -6.78
N PRO A 467 -18.99 10.29 -7.02
CA PRO A 467 -19.67 9.34 -6.12
C PRO A 467 -18.88 9.05 -4.85
N TYR A 468 -19.54 8.58 -3.80
CA TYR A 468 -18.84 8.16 -2.58
C TYR A 468 -17.86 7.03 -2.87
N MET A 469 -16.65 7.13 -2.32
CA MET A 469 -15.65 6.07 -2.28
C MET A 469 -15.18 5.85 -0.85
N ALA A 470 -15.06 4.61 -0.43
CA ALA A 470 -14.48 4.30 0.86
C ALA A 470 -12.95 4.54 0.86
N TYR A 471 -12.36 4.91 1.99
CA TYR A 471 -10.92 5.07 2.14
C TYR A 471 -10.41 4.24 3.33
N PRO A 472 -9.27 3.55 3.23
CA PRO A 472 -8.54 3.20 1.99
C PRO A 472 -9.13 1.98 1.27
N GLU A 473 -8.62 1.67 0.08
CA GLU A 473 -8.88 0.43 -0.67
C GLU A 473 -10.39 0.21 -0.96
N ASN A 474 -11.04 1.13 -1.68
CA ASN A 474 -12.41 0.94 -2.17
C ASN A 474 -12.46 -0.07 -3.32
N GLY A 475 -11.42 -0.11 -4.11
CA GLY A 475 -11.43 -0.60 -5.47
C GLY A 475 -11.93 0.46 -6.47
N PRO A 476 -11.59 0.32 -7.74
CA PRO A 476 -12.01 1.27 -8.77
C PRO A 476 -13.54 1.26 -8.94
N LEU A 477 -14.12 2.43 -9.18
CA LEU A 477 -15.48 2.57 -9.67
C LEU A 477 -15.45 2.62 -11.20
N GLU A 478 -16.32 1.86 -11.83
CA GLU A 478 -16.44 1.87 -13.27
C GLU A 478 -17.07 3.18 -13.78
N PRO A 479 -16.64 3.67 -14.97
CA PRO A 479 -15.64 3.01 -15.80
C PRO A 479 -14.19 3.33 -15.44
N ASP A 480 -13.85 4.53 -14.93
CA ASP A 480 -12.48 5.05 -14.93
C ASP A 480 -12.07 5.83 -13.67
N LEU A 481 -12.85 5.79 -12.58
CA LEU A 481 -12.48 6.39 -11.31
C LEU A 481 -11.74 5.38 -10.46
N ASN A 482 -10.42 5.54 -10.37
CA ASN A 482 -9.57 4.62 -9.60
C ASN A 482 -9.57 4.95 -8.11
N ASP A 483 -9.09 3.99 -7.29
CA ASP A 483 -8.82 4.23 -5.88
C ASP A 483 -7.99 5.51 -5.70
N TYR A 484 -8.41 6.33 -4.75
CA TYR A 484 -7.76 7.58 -4.35
C TYR A 484 -7.90 8.74 -5.34
N ASP A 485 -8.55 8.61 -6.49
CA ASP A 485 -8.65 9.67 -7.50
C ASP A 485 -9.32 10.96 -6.98
N HIS A 486 -10.22 10.86 -6.02
CA HIS A 486 -10.77 12.03 -5.34
C HIS A 486 -9.72 12.90 -4.64
N PHE A 487 -8.53 12.37 -4.35
CA PHE A 487 -7.46 13.19 -3.79
C PHE A 487 -6.83 14.16 -4.79
N TRP A 488 -6.98 13.97 -6.10
CA TRP A 488 -6.44 14.92 -7.07
C TRP A 488 -6.91 16.35 -6.81
N THR A 489 -8.20 16.54 -6.58
CA THR A 489 -8.79 17.86 -6.30
C THR A 489 -8.43 18.39 -4.92
N SER A 490 -8.43 17.52 -3.91
CA SER A 490 -8.25 17.90 -2.52
C SER A 490 -6.78 18.19 -2.16
N ILE A 491 -5.81 17.43 -2.68
CA ILE A 491 -4.39 17.63 -2.39
C ILE A 491 -3.82 18.89 -3.07
N THR A 492 -4.40 19.31 -4.20
CA THR A 492 -4.01 20.52 -4.92
C THR A 492 -4.75 21.77 -4.43
N ASN A 493 -5.76 21.63 -3.57
CA ASN A 493 -6.55 22.74 -3.05
C ASN A 493 -6.70 22.62 -1.51
N PRO A 494 -5.63 22.96 -0.75
CA PRO A 494 -5.64 22.90 0.71
C PRO A 494 -6.53 23.96 1.37
N ASP A 495 -7.00 24.96 0.63
CA ASP A 495 -7.86 26.05 1.15
C ASP A 495 -9.33 25.59 1.32
N LYS A 496 -9.65 24.39 0.91
CA LYS A 496 -10.98 23.78 1.01
C LYS A 496 -10.94 22.51 1.86
N GLN A 497 -12.13 22.14 2.35
CA GLN A 497 -12.36 20.92 3.11
C GLN A 497 -13.11 19.93 2.22
N TRP A 498 -12.60 18.71 2.07
CA TRP A 498 -13.12 17.74 1.12
C TRP A 498 -13.66 16.50 1.83
N SER A 499 -14.78 15.96 1.39
CA SER A 499 -15.45 14.85 2.09
C SER A 499 -14.73 13.51 1.95
N TYR A 500 -13.96 13.28 0.87
CA TYR A 500 -13.21 12.04 0.68
C TYR A 500 -12.02 11.93 1.64
N GLY A 501 -11.75 10.71 2.12
CA GLY A 501 -10.62 10.41 2.99
C GLY A 501 -11.02 9.97 4.41
N SER A 502 -12.31 9.95 4.74
CA SER A 502 -12.77 9.33 5.98
C SER A 502 -12.39 7.86 6.03
N VAL A 503 -11.67 7.46 7.08
CA VAL A 503 -11.15 6.09 7.20
C VAL A 503 -12.30 5.09 7.40
N LYS A 504 -12.34 4.02 6.62
CA LYS A 504 -13.36 2.95 6.72
C LYS A 504 -13.63 2.55 8.17
N TYR A 505 -14.89 2.23 8.43
CA TYR A 505 -15.34 1.75 9.74
C TYR A 505 -15.17 2.75 10.88
N THR A 506 -14.93 4.02 10.59
CA THR A 506 -15.11 5.12 11.54
C THR A 506 -16.47 5.76 11.34
N ASP A 507 -16.98 6.48 12.35
CA ASP A 507 -18.25 7.21 12.26
C ASP A 507 -18.27 8.17 11.07
N ALA A 508 -17.13 8.80 10.77
CA ALA A 508 -16.97 9.68 9.62
C ALA A 508 -17.22 8.96 8.28
N SER A 509 -16.69 7.77 8.12
CA SER A 509 -16.86 7.00 6.88
C SER A 509 -18.27 6.45 6.74
N VAL A 510 -18.89 6.05 7.85
CA VAL A 510 -20.27 5.59 7.87
C VAL A 510 -21.19 6.72 7.43
N TRP A 511 -21.06 7.90 8.04
CA TRP A 511 -21.82 9.06 7.66
C TRP A 511 -21.65 9.38 6.16
N ALA A 512 -20.41 9.47 5.68
CA ALA A 512 -20.12 9.75 4.28
C ALA A 512 -20.71 8.71 3.31
N SER A 513 -20.72 7.44 3.70
CA SER A 513 -21.26 6.35 2.86
C SER A 513 -22.77 6.37 2.67
N GLN A 514 -23.47 7.11 3.50
CA GLN A 514 -24.94 7.23 3.49
C GLN A 514 -25.40 8.48 2.72
N LEU A 515 -24.47 9.33 2.31
CA LEU A 515 -24.83 10.53 1.54
C LEU A 515 -25.37 10.11 0.17
N PRO A 516 -26.55 10.61 -0.25
CA PRO A 516 -27.14 10.29 -1.53
C PRO A 516 -26.38 10.96 -2.68
N GLN A 517 -26.38 10.33 -3.83
CA GLN A 517 -25.81 10.91 -5.06
C GLN A 517 -26.69 12.02 -5.65
N THR A 518 -27.99 11.94 -5.40
CA THR A 518 -29.00 12.93 -5.77
C THR A 518 -29.74 13.40 -4.51
N PRO A 519 -29.19 14.37 -3.75
CA PRO A 519 -29.80 14.80 -2.50
C PRO A 519 -31.15 15.50 -2.70
N THR A 520 -32.13 15.22 -1.86
CA THR A 520 -33.38 15.99 -1.79
C THR A 520 -33.12 17.41 -1.30
N ASP A 521 -34.11 18.32 -1.42
CA ASP A 521 -33.96 19.70 -0.95
C ASP A 521 -33.68 19.75 0.55
N GLU A 522 -34.33 18.90 1.37
CA GLU A 522 -34.07 18.78 2.79
C GLU A 522 -32.64 18.29 3.07
N GLN A 523 -32.12 17.37 2.25
CA GLN A 523 -30.75 16.87 2.35
C GLN A 523 -29.72 17.94 1.93
N LEU A 524 -30.04 18.77 0.93
CA LEU A 524 -29.22 19.93 0.59
C LEU A 524 -29.15 20.93 1.76
N ASP A 525 -30.26 21.16 2.46
CA ASP A 525 -30.30 22.03 3.63
C ASP A 525 -29.48 21.42 4.79
N ALA A 526 -29.55 20.11 5.00
CA ALA A 526 -28.74 19.41 5.99
C ALA A 526 -27.23 19.47 5.65
N LEU A 527 -26.85 19.34 4.37
CA LEU A 527 -25.46 19.54 3.93
C LEU A 527 -24.97 20.96 4.22
N ARG A 528 -25.81 21.99 3.93
CA ARG A 528 -25.50 23.39 4.31
C ARG A 528 -25.29 23.55 5.80
N ALA A 529 -26.20 22.97 6.61
CA ALA A 529 -26.08 22.98 8.07
C ALA A 529 -24.81 22.28 8.57
N ALA A 530 -24.34 21.24 7.88
CA ALA A 530 -23.09 20.55 8.16
C ALA A 530 -21.83 21.30 7.68
N GLY A 531 -22.00 22.48 7.02
CA GLY A 531 -20.89 23.31 6.56
C GLY A 531 -20.42 23.03 5.13
N PHE A 532 -21.19 22.28 4.33
CA PHE A 532 -20.90 22.12 2.92
C PHE A 532 -21.40 23.31 2.13
N CYS A 533 -20.55 23.81 1.23
CA CYS A 533 -20.84 24.92 0.32
C CYS A 533 -20.85 24.49 -1.15
N GLY A 534 -20.41 23.28 -1.43
CA GLY A 534 -20.38 22.77 -2.79
C GLY A 534 -20.48 21.26 -2.87
N ILE A 535 -20.88 20.80 -4.05
CA ILE A 535 -20.89 19.38 -4.44
C ILE A 535 -20.02 19.23 -5.66
N HIS A 536 -18.94 18.46 -5.53
CA HIS A 536 -18.07 18.06 -6.61
C HIS A 536 -18.52 16.69 -7.13
N VAL A 537 -18.72 16.59 -8.44
CA VAL A 537 -19.09 15.34 -9.11
C VAL A 537 -18.00 14.96 -10.10
N ASP A 538 -17.43 13.77 -9.92
CA ASP A 538 -16.48 13.19 -10.87
C ASP A 538 -17.22 12.22 -11.80
N ALA A 539 -17.38 12.61 -13.06
CA ALA A 539 -18.14 11.85 -14.05
C ALA A 539 -17.61 10.44 -14.30
N ARG A 540 -16.30 10.24 -14.10
CA ARG A 540 -15.61 8.96 -14.29
C ARG A 540 -16.11 7.82 -13.39
N GLY A 541 -16.70 8.16 -12.24
CA GLY A 541 -17.23 7.18 -11.29
C GLY A 541 -18.66 6.71 -11.57
N PHE A 542 -19.27 7.11 -12.70
CA PHE A 542 -20.64 6.78 -13.05
C PHE A 542 -20.70 5.96 -14.32
N LYS A 543 -21.50 4.89 -14.31
CA LYS A 543 -21.68 3.99 -15.45
C LYS A 543 -22.87 4.40 -16.30
N GLY A 544 -22.75 4.29 -17.64
CA GLY A 544 -23.83 4.59 -18.57
C GLY A 544 -24.36 6.01 -18.42
N ASP A 545 -25.67 6.18 -18.26
CA ASP A 545 -26.32 7.49 -18.13
C ASP A 545 -26.30 8.03 -16.67
N GLY A 546 -25.60 7.35 -15.75
CA GLY A 546 -25.62 7.70 -14.32
C GLY A 546 -25.12 9.11 -14.04
N PHE A 547 -24.05 9.54 -14.72
CA PHE A 547 -23.57 10.92 -14.58
C PHE A 547 -24.60 11.93 -15.08
N ALA A 548 -25.23 11.67 -16.24
CA ALA A 548 -26.25 12.58 -16.80
C ALA A 548 -27.41 12.76 -15.82
N LEU A 549 -27.89 11.69 -15.20
CA LEU A 549 -28.97 11.75 -14.20
C LEU A 549 -28.61 12.61 -12.99
N VAL A 550 -27.41 12.45 -12.44
CA VAL A 550 -26.93 13.26 -11.31
C VAL A 550 -26.73 14.71 -11.73
N ASN A 551 -26.10 14.94 -12.87
CA ASN A 551 -25.84 16.27 -13.41
C ASN A 551 -27.15 17.03 -13.68
N ASP A 552 -28.15 16.38 -14.27
CA ASP A 552 -29.45 16.99 -14.58
C ASP A 552 -30.24 17.31 -13.30
N ASP A 553 -30.24 16.40 -12.31
CA ASP A 553 -30.91 16.65 -11.03
C ASP A 553 -30.23 17.82 -10.27
N LEU A 554 -28.92 17.81 -10.13
CA LEU A 554 -28.19 18.89 -9.45
C LEU A 554 -28.33 20.22 -10.22
N SER A 555 -28.29 20.19 -11.55
CA SER A 555 -28.49 21.39 -12.37
C SER A 555 -29.90 21.96 -12.22
N ALA A 556 -30.92 21.12 -12.12
CA ALA A 556 -32.31 21.56 -11.90
C ALA A 556 -32.51 22.21 -10.53
N ARG A 557 -31.78 21.77 -9.50
CA ARG A 557 -31.91 22.26 -8.10
C ARG A 557 -30.96 23.42 -7.77
N LEU A 558 -29.73 23.38 -8.29
CA LEU A 558 -28.66 24.28 -7.90
C LEU A 558 -28.21 25.22 -9.03
N GLY A 559 -28.72 25.01 -10.24
CA GLY A 559 -28.26 25.71 -11.44
C GLY A 559 -27.06 25.02 -12.09
N ALA A 560 -26.52 25.64 -13.14
CA ALA A 560 -25.37 25.11 -13.87
C ALA A 560 -24.13 24.97 -12.94
N PRO A 561 -23.22 24.03 -13.21
CA PRO A 561 -21.99 23.91 -12.45
C PRO A 561 -21.20 25.23 -12.49
N VAL A 562 -20.71 25.66 -11.32
CA VAL A 562 -19.95 26.91 -11.15
C VAL A 562 -18.48 26.78 -11.53
N ALA A 563 -17.96 25.56 -11.60
CA ALA A 563 -16.65 25.23 -12.12
C ALA A 563 -16.69 23.87 -12.83
N VAL A 564 -15.93 23.75 -13.91
CA VAL A 564 -15.74 22.51 -14.67
C VAL A 564 -14.24 22.34 -14.92
N GLY A 565 -13.73 21.13 -14.72
CA GLY A 565 -12.32 20.80 -14.91
C GLY A 565 -12.11 19.42 -15.52
N HIS A 566 -10.84 19.02 -15.66
CA HIS A 566 -10.43 17.71 -16.15
C HIS A 566 -11.15 17.30 -17.45
N ASP A 567 -11.00 18.14 -18.46
CA ASP A 567 -11.60 17.94 -19.79
C ASP A 567 -13.15 17.75 -19.77
N GLY A 568 -13.82 18.29 -18.75
CA GLY A 568 -15.27 18.20 -18.58
C GLY A 568 -15.76 17.08 -17.68
N GLU A 569 -14.86 16.36 -17.00
CA GLU A 569 -15.22 15.24 -16.12
C GLU A 569 -15.49 15.69 -14.66
N TRP A 570 -14.95 16.83 -14.24
CA TRP A 570 -15.17 17.39 -12.91
C TRP A 570 -16.16 18.54 -12.96
N HIS A 571 -17.25 18.41 -12.20
CA HIS A 571 -18.30 19.42 -12.10
C HIS A 571 -18.45 19.86 -10.64
N LEU A 572 -18.48 21.18 -10.39
CA LEU A 572 -18.76 21.75 -9.08
C LEU A 572 -20.08 22.50 -9.08
N TYR A 573 -20.95 22.15 -8.16
CA TYR A 573 -22.20 22.86 -7.90
C TYR A 573 -22.08 23.64 -6.60
N SER A 574 -22.57 24.90 -6.59
CA SER A 574 -22.61 25.73 -5.37
C SER A 574 -23.88 25.46 -4.58
N LEU A 575 -23.73 25.29 -3.25
CA LEU A 575 -24.85 25.21 -2.32
C LEU A 575 -25.30 26.59 -1.81
N GLY A 576 -24.67 27.68 -2.27
CA GLY A 576 -24.92 29.07 -1.88
C GLY A 576 -23.76 29.69 -1.12
N ALA A 577 -23.65 31.02 -1.17
CA ALA A 577 -22.54 31.77 -0.58
C ALA A 577 -22.78 32.22 0.88
N ASP A 578 -24.00 32.13 1.37
CA ASP A 578 -24.39 32.65 2.70
C ASP A 578 -24.20 31.66 3.86
N ILE A 579 -23.44 30.60 3.62
CA ILE A 579 -23.11 29.62 4.64
C ILE A 579 -21.97 30.21 5.48
N PRO A 580 -22.16 30.42 6.79
CA PRO A 580 -21.07 30.91 7.62
C PRO A 580 -19.91 29.92 7.54
N PRO A 581 -18.65 30.40 7.42
CA PRO A 581 -17.50 29.51 7.50
C PRO A 581 -17.60 28.74 8.79
N SER A 582 -17.89 27.45 8.68
CA SER A 582 -18.10 26.62 9.85
C SER A 582 -16.78 26.48 10.59
N ALA A 583 -16.78 26.83 11.86
CA ALA A 583 -15.92 26.12 12.82
C ALA A 583 -16.12 24.61 12.58
N PRO A 584 -15.09 23.74 12.75
CA PRO A 584 -15.26 22.31 12.55
C PRO A 584 -16.56 21.91 13.19
N ALA A 585 -17.48 21.40 12.36
CA ALA A 585 -18.85 21.20 12.78
C ALA A 585 -18.81 20.35 14.04
N THR A 586 -19.24 20.91 15.16
CA THR A 586 -19.58 20.08 16.30
C THR A 586 -20.60 19.11 15.73
N TRP A 587 -20.27 17.85 15.71
CA TRP A 587 -21.12 16.79 15.20
C TRP A 587 -22.51 16.95 15.79
N ASP A 588 -23.42 17.53 15.01
CA ASP A 588 -24.80 17.68 15.44
C ASP A 588 -25.50 16.35 15.16
N SER A 589 -25.95 15.72 16.23
CA SER A 589 -26.72 14.48 16.17
C SER A 589 -27.94 14.58 15.23
N SER A 590 -28.47 15.78 14.99
CA SER A 590 -29.58 15.98 14.07
C SER A 590 -29.18 15.81 12.61
N VAL A 591 -28.02 16.30 12.20
CA VAL A 591 -27.48 16.10 10.86
C VAL A 591 -27.08 14.64 10.66
N GLN A 592 -26.50 14.03 11.68
CA GLN A 592 -26.12 12.62 11.66
C GLN A 592 -27.33 11.70 11.42
N ARG A 593 -28.42 11.91 12.13
CA ARG A 593 -29.65 11.11 12.01
C ARG A 593 -30.26 11.14 10.61
N PHE A 594 -30.14 12.25 9.93
CA PHE A 594 -30.74 12.44 8.62
C PHE A 594 -30.12 11.54 7.54
N PHE A 595 -28.80 11.27 7.65
CA PHE A 595 -28.05 10.52 6.65
C PHE A 595 -27.70 9.09 7.08
N ALA A 596 -27.62 8.83 8.38
CA ALA A 596 -27.17 7.53 8.90
C ALA A 596 -27.77 7.23 10.28
N PRO A 597 -29.05 6.84 10.39
CA PRO A 597 -29.65 6.53 11.68
C PRO A 597 -29.00 5.36 12.41
N ALA A 598 -28.44 4.42 11.67
CA ALA A 598 -27.62 3.34 12.22
C ALA A 598 -26.54 2.91 11.25
N MET A 599 -25.46 2.39 11.80
CA MET A 599 -24.38 1.81 11.06
C MET A 599 -24.62 0.34 10.75
N ILE A 600 -24.25 -0.08 9.54
CA ILE A 600 -24.35 -1.47 9.09
C ILE A 600 -22.94 -2.08 9.05
N THR A 601 -22.73 -3.13 9.85
CA THR A 601 -21.52 -3.96 9.78
C THR A 601 -21.91 -5.36 9.35
N ALA A 602 -21.32 -5.85 8.26
CA ALA A 602 -21.51 -7.21 7.78
C ALA A 602 -20.54 -8.17 8.47
N ASP A 603 -20.99 -9.37 8.80
CA ASP A 603 -20.09 -10.42 9.28
C ASP A 603 -19.23 -10.95 8.12
N ALA A 604 -17.94 -10.70 8.20
CA ALA A 604 -16.97 -11.06 7.16
C ALA A 604 -16.84 -12.57 6.88
N LEU A 605 -17.34 -13.42 7.78
CA LEU A 605 -17.37 -14.88 7.60
C LEU A 605 -18.57 -15.35 6.77
N THR A 606 -19.62 -14.56 6.72
CA THR A 606 -20.90 -14.92 6.10
C THR A 606 -21.30 -13.98 4.96
N VAL A 607 -20.64 -12.83 4.83
CA VAL A 607 -20.95 -11.79 3.85
C VAL A 607 -19.68 -11.35 3.13
N ALA A 608 -19.72 -11.31 1.80
CA ALA A 608 -18.64 -10.76 0.98
C ALA A 608 -18.52 -9.24 1.15
N PRO A 609 -17.38 -8.64 0.83
CA PRO A 609 -17.22 -7.19 0.82
C PRO A 609 -18.32 -6.48 0.03
N ARG A 610 -18.71 -5.29 0.52
CA ARG A 610 -19.77 -4.48 -0.10
C ARG A 610 -19.39 -4.09 -1.52
N GLY A 611 -20.29 -4.34 -2.46
CA GLY A 611 -20.23 -3.76 -3.80
C GLY A 611 -21.04 -2.47 -3.89
N SER A 612 -20.63 -1.56 -4.78
CA SER A 612 -21.35 -0.33 -5.08
C SER A 612 -21.28 -0.02 -6.58
N GLN A 613 -22.42 0.29 -7.19
CA GLN A 613 -22.48 0.68 -8.59
C GLN A 613 -23.76 1.51 -8.85
N LEU A 614 -23.65 2.62 -9.56
CA LEU A 614 -24.78 3.48 -9.95
C LEU A 614 -25.68 3.93 -8.78
N GLY A 615 -25.11 4.21 -7.60
CA GLY A 615 -25.89 4.59 -6.42
C GLY A 615 -26.53 3.44 -5.69
N LEU A 616 -26.52 2.23 -6.23
CA LEU A 616 -26.96 1.03 -5.57
C LEU A 616 -25.80 0.42 -4.79
N THR A 617 -26.07 -0.04 -3.58
CA THR A 617 -25.11 -0.78 -2.77
C THR A 617 -25.62 -2.19 -2.54
N TRP A 618 -24.70 -3.16 -2.52
CA TRP A 618 -25.10 -4.55 -2.28
C TRP A 618 -24.04 -5.34 -1.54
N TRP A 619 -24.50 -6.42 -0.92
CA TRP A 619 -23.65 -7.46 -0.33
C TRP A 619 -24.08 -8.82 -0.89
N TRP A 620 -23.10 -9.66 -1.18
CA TRP A 620 -23.36 -11.08 -1.42
C TRP A 620 -23.22 -11.87 -0.13
N THR A 621 -24.23 -12.66 0.24
CA THR A 621 -24.08 -13.64 1.31
C THR A 621 -23.29 -14.82 0.77
N ILE A 622 -22.26 -15.22 1.50
CA ILE A 622 -21.35 -16.34 1.17
C ILE A 622 -21.59 -17.53 2.11
N SER A 623 -22.67 -17.49 2.84
CA SER A 623 -23.22 -18.54 3.70
C SER A 623 -24.75 -18.58 3.51
N PRO A 624 -25.40 -19.74 3.66
CA PRO A 624 -26.85 -19.80 3.67
C PRO A 624 -27.50 -18.96 4.77
N ASP A 625 -26.78 -18.75 5.87
CA ASP A 625 -27.17 -17.85 6.95
C ASP A 625 -26.10 -16.74 7.07
N ALA A 626 -26.48 -15.51 6.83
CA ALA A 626 -25.60 -14.34 6.88
C ALA A 626 -26.11 -13.31 7.88
N SER A 627 -25.20 -12.59 8.55
CA SER A 627 -25.58 -11.61 9.56
C SER A 627 -24.99 -10.23 9.31
N PHE A 628 -25.79 -9.23 9.67
CA PHE A 628 -25.43 -7.81 9.67
C PHE A 628 -25.76 -7.25 11.04
N THR A 629 -24.87 -6.46 11.61
CA THR A 629 -25.12 -5.69 12.83
C THR A 629 -25.46 -4.25 12.45
N LEU A 630 -26.59 -3.77 12.94
CA LEU A 630 -27.04 -2.38 12.80
C LEU A 630 -26.86 -1.69 14.17
N THR A 631 -25.88 -0.82 14.26
CA THR A 631 -25.58 -0.08 15.49
C THR A 631 -26.15 1.34 15.39
N PRO A 632 -27.12 1.74 16.20
CA PRO A 632 -27.62 3.11 16.21
C PRO A 632 -26.49 4.10 16.43
N VAL A 633 -26.47 5.15 15.63
CA VAL A 633 -25.41 6.18 15.67
C VAL A 633 -25.53 7.07 16.89
N SER A 634 -26.75 7.22 17.43
CA SER A 634 -27.02 7.99 18.63
C SER A 634 -28.11 7.30 19.46
N SER A 635 -27.99 7.35 20.79
CA SER A 635 -29.05 6.90 21.72
C SER A 635 -30.37 7.67 21.55
N ASP A 636 -30.30 8.90 21.05
CA ASP A 636 -31.46 9.76 20.83
C ASP A 636 -32.16 9.48 19.48
N ALA A 637 -31.57 8.65 18.62
CA ALA A 637 -32.14 8.19 17.35
C ALA A 637 -32.21 6.67 17.35
N PRO A 638 -33.13 6.08 18.11
CA PRO A 638 -33.25 4.64 18.19
C PRO A 638 -33.63 4.03 16.82
N LEU A 639 -33.13 2.84 16.55
CA LEU A 639 -33.44 2.11 15.33
C LEU A 639 -34.91 1.65 15.37
N ALA A 640 -35.71 2.11 14.42
CA ALA A 640 -37.12 1.70 14.29
C ALA A 640 -37.30 0.51 13.34
N GLY A 641 -36.34 0.28 12.45
CA GLY A 641 -36.43 -0.81 11.48
C GLY A 641 -35.35 -0.80 10.42
N VAL A 642 -35.52 -1.59 9.38
CA VAL A 642 -34.63 -1.65 8.24
C VAL A 642 -35.40 -1.94 6.96
N THR A 643 -35.02 -1.30 5.86
CA THR A 643 -35.53 -1.59 4.52
C THR A 643 -34.39 -2.02 3.61
N GLY A 644 -34.71 -2.68 2.52
CA GLY A 644 -33.77 -3.09 1.50
C GLY A 644 -34.45 -3.91 0.43
N ALA A 645 -33.66 -4.56 -0.42
CA ALA A 645 -34.17 -5.53 -1.38
C ALA A 645 -33.31 -6.80 -1.41
N LEU A 646 -33.93 -7.91 -1.71
CA LEU A 646 -33.30 -9.22 -1.79
C LEU A 646 -33.36 -9.76 -3.22
N ARG A 647 -32.31 -10.45 -3.62
CA ARG A 647 -32.19 -11.09 -4.92
C ARG A 647 -31.52 -12.44 -4.77
N SER A 648 -31.94 -13.43 -5.53
CA SER A 648 -31.25 -14.72 -5.58
C SER A 648 -30.06 -14.66 -6.55
N PRO A 649 -29.04 -15.53 -6.38
CA PRO A 649 -27.95 -15.68 -7.35
C PRO A 649 -28.44 -16.21 -8.70
N ALA A 650 -27.55 -16.22 -9.70
CA ALA A 650 -27.87 -16.57 -11.09
C ALA A 650 -28.35 -18.03 -11.28
N CYS A 651 -28.07 -18.93 -10.33
CA CYS A 651 -28.41 -20.36 -10.41
C CYS A 651 -29.91 -20.69 -10.31
N GLY A 652 -30.70 -19.78 -9.78
CA GLY A 652 -32.17 -20.02 -9.70
C GLY A 652 -32.87 -19.17 -8.64
N PRO A 653 -34.21 -19.25 -8.58
CA PRO A 653 -34.96 -18.61 -7.52
C PRO A 653 -34.69 -19.29 -6.17
N ALA A 654 -34.80 -18.51 -5.10
CA ALA A 654 -34.69 -19.00 -3.72
C ALA A 654 -35.63 -18.21 -2.81
N THR A 655 -36.13 -18.87 -1.77
CA THR A 655 -36.82 -18.17 -0.68
C THR A 655 -35.77 -17.61 0.24
N VAL A 656 -35.75 -16.27 0.40
CA VAL A 656 -34.83 -15.58 1.28
C VAL A 656 -35.61 -14.97 2.43
N THR A 657 -35.21 -15.29 3.65
CA THR A 657 -35.84 -14.78 4.88
C THR A 657 -34.89 -13.75 5.54
N ALA A 658 -35.37 -12.55 5.70
CA ALA A 658 -34.67 -11.51 6.48
C ALA A 658 -35.34 -11.42 7.88
N THR A 659 -34.52 -11.46 8.93
CA THR A 659 -34.98 -11.38 10.33
C THR A 659 -34.19 -10.29 11.05
N LEU A 660 -34.87 -9.28 11.56
CA LEU A 660 -34.31 -8.21 12.39
C LEU A 660 -34.58 -8.52 13.86
N THR A 661 -33.53 -8.58 14.67
CA THR A 661 -33.62 -8.85 16.12
C THR A 661 -32.92 -7.76 16.90
N SER A 662 -33.58 -7.20 17.91
CA SER A 662 -33.00 -6.23 18.87
C SER A 662 -33.53 -6.54 20.26
N GLY A 663 -32.66 -6.95 21.18
CA GLY A 663 -33.06 -7.43 22.50
C GLY A 663 -34.03 -8.62 22.40
N GLU A 664 -35.20 -8.50 23.00
CA GLU A 664 -36.26 -9.53 22.95
C GLU A 664 -37.19 -9.37 21.73
N GLN A 665 -37.08 -8.31 20.96
CA GLN A 665 -37.90 -8.05 19.77
C GLN A 665 -37.32 -8.78 18.56
N SER A 666 -38.15 -9.43 17.77
CA SER A 666 -37.76 -10.06 16.51
C SER A 666 -38.87 -9.97 15.49
N THR A 667 -38.54 -9.51 14.30
CA THR A 667 -39.49 -9.43 13.16
C THR A 667 -38.83 -10.05 11.94
N SER A 668 -39.62 -10.73 11.12
CA SER A 668 -39.08 -11.42 9.93
C SER A 668 -40.02 -11.29 8.73
N VAL A 669 -39.39 -11.33 7.54
CA VAL A 669 -40.08 -11.39 6.25
C VAL A 669 -39.43 -12.42 5.36
N SER A 670 -40.20 -13.22 4.69
CA SER A 670 -39.72 -14.17 3.66
C SER A 670 -40.18 -13.70 2.29
N VAL A 671 -39.26 -13.65 1.35
CA VAL A 671 -39.51 -13.24 -0.02
C VAL A 671 -39.03 -14.32 -1.00
N ASP A 672 -39.79 -14.55 -2.07
CA ASP A 672 -39.32 -15.35 -3.19
C ASP A 672 -38.44 -14.49 -4.09
N ALA A 673 -37.13 -14.59 -3.86
CA ALA A 673 -36.14 -13.85 -4.59
C ALA A 673 -35.87 -14.50 -5.96
N LEU A 674 -35.81 -13.69 -6.99
CA LEU A 674 -35.53 -14.10 -8.37
C LEU A 674 -34.16 -13.68 -8.83
N PRO A 675 -33.47 -14.44 -9.70
CA PRO A 675 -32.30 -13.97 -10.41
C PRO A 675 -32.65 -12.74 -11.27
N LYS A 676 -31.81 -11.73 -11.27
CA LYS A 676 -31.97 -10.48 -12.06
C LYS A 676 -33.15 -9.56 -11.66
N SER A 677 -33.89 -9.86 -10.60
CA SER A 677 -34.95 -9.01 -10.09
C SER A 677 -34.84 -8.87 -8.59
N SER A 678 -34.82 -7.64 -8.10
CA SER A 678 -34.75 -7.34 -6.65
C SER A 678 -36.17 -7.28 -6.08
N THR A 679 -36.44 -7.98 -4.99
CA THR A 679 -37.68 -7.92 -4.26
C THR A 679 -37.50 -7.10 -3.00
N PRO A 680 -38.20 -5.94 -2.86
CA PRO A 680 -38.07 -5.06 -1.69
C PRO A 680 -38.62 -5.74 -0.44
N PHE A 681 -38.01 -5.41 0.71
CA PHE A 681 -38.48 -5.80 2.02
C PHE A 681 -38.43 -4.63 3.00
N SER A 682 -39.26 -4.72 4.06
CA SER A 682 -39.26 -3.79 5.17
C SER A 682 -39.51 -4.56 6.45
N LEU A 683 -38.70 -4.31 7.46
CA LEU A 683 -38.81 -4.87 8.80
C LEU A 683 -38.87 -3.72 9.80
N ALA A 684 -39.89 -3.66 10.62
CA ALA A 684 -40.05 -2.69 11.68
C ALA A 684 -39.98 -3.37 13.06
N LEU A 685 -39.33 -2.71 14.02
CA LEU A 685 -39.37 -3.11 15.42
C LEU A 685 -40.67 -2.58 16.06
N ASP A 686 -41.26 -3.33 16.97
CA ASP A 686 -42.48 -2.92 17.68
C ASP A 686 -42.24 -1.63 18.48
N THR A 687 -41.05 -1.49 19.04
CA THR A 687 -40.59 -0.25 19.70
C THR A 687 -39.18 0.05 19.21
N PRO A 688 -38.88 1.32 18.84
CA PRO A 688 -37.52 1.70 18.44
C PRO A 688 -36.49 1.39 19.51
N SER A 689 -35.37 0.81 19.13
CA SER A 689 -34.31 0.35 20.05
C SER A 689 -33.06 1.21 19.96
N PRO A 690 -32.53 1.71 21.10
CA PRO A 690 -31.24 2.37 21.16
C PRO A 690 -30.05 1.37 21.15
N GLU A 691 -30.35 0.07 21.28
CA GLU A 691 -29.33 -0.98 21.28
C GLU A 691 -29.06 -1.51 19.85
N PRO A 692 -27.87 -2.06 19.60
CA PRO A 692 -27.58 -2.70 18.32
C PRO A 692 -28.58 -3.80 17.99
N ALA A 693 -29.01 -3.85 16.73
CA ALA A 693 -29.84 -4.90 16.20
C ALA A 693 -29.06 -5.82 15.24
N THR A 694 -29.47 -7.07 15.13
CA THR A 694 -28.93 -8.02 14.18
C THR A 694 -29.95 -8.30 13.09
N LEU A 695 -29.55 -8.07 11.83
CA LEU A 695 -30.30 -8.54 10.67
C LEU A 695 -29.67 -9.86 10.19
N THR A 696 -30.42 -10.94 10.28
CA THR A 696 -30.02 -12.23 9.73
C THR A 696 -30.72 -12.43 8.40
N VAL A 697 -29.97 -12.84 7.37
CA VAL A 697 -30.49 -13.18 6.04
C VAL A 697 -30.24 -14.67 5.80
N SER A 698 -31.31 -15.47 5.75
CA SER A 698 -31.25 -16.91 5.57
C SER A 698 -31.86 -17.29 4.22
N THR A 699 -31.32 -18.29 3.55
CA THR A 699 -31.87 -18.81 2.28
C THR A 699 -31.95 -20.32 2.25
N ASP A 700 -32.97 -20.84 1.60
CA ASP A 700 -33.16 -22.27 1.29
C ASP A 700 -32.51 -22.66 -0.06
N GLY A 701 -32.01 -21.68 -0.81
CA GLY A 701 -31.41 -21.90 -2.12
C GLY A 701 -30.02 -22.55 -2.04
N PRO A 702 -29.63 -23.30 -3.08
CA PRO A 702 -28.30 -23.85 -3.18
C PRO A 702 -27.29 -22.70 -3.42
N GLY A 703 -26.07 -22.83 -2.88
CA GLY A 703 -24.98 -21.92 -3.21
C GLY A 703 -24.67 -21.94 -4.71
N CYS A 704 -24.35 -20.77 -5.25
CA CYS A 704 -24.09 -20.55 -6.68
C CYS A 704 -22.64 -20.10 -6.88
N THR A 705 -21.84 -20.93 -7.55
CA THR A 705 -20.46 -20.58 -7.90
C THR A 705 -20.46 -19.85 -9.24
N GLU A 706 -19.99 -18.61 -9.27
CA GLU A 706 -19.75 -17.87 -10.51
C GLU A 706 -18.25 -17.86 -10.84
N ALA A 707 -17.90 -17.86 -12.13
CA ALA A 707 -16.52 -18.03 -12.60
C ALA A 707 -15.55 -16.95 -12.10
N ASP A 708 -16.06 -15.75 -11.80
CA ASP A 708 -15.27 -14.58 -11.41
C ASP A 708 -15.38 -14.25 -9.90
N PHE A 709 -16.05 -15.10 -9.11
CA PHE A 709 -16.25 -14.88 -7.69
C PHE A 709 -15.69 -16.03 -6.85
N PRO A 710 -14.84 -15.77 -5.85
CA PRO A 710 -14.11 -16.81 -5.13
C PRO A 710 -14.95 -17.62 -4.12
N TYR A 711 -16.22 -17.27 -3.92
CA TYR A 711 -17.11 -17.88 -2.93
C TYR A 711 -18.43 -18.31 -3.58
N ASP A 712 -19.09 -19.31 -3.00
CA ASP A 712 -20.48 -19.61 -3.34
C ASP A 712 -21.37 -18.45 -2.87
N GLN A 713 -22.27 -18.00 -3.73
CA GLN A 713 -23.21 -16.91 -3.46
C GLN A 713 -24.57 -17.52 -3.11
N TYR A 714 -25.21 -17.05 -2.06
CA TYR A 714 -26.48 -17.56 -1.57
C TYR A 714 -27.63 -16.56 -1.75
N ALA A 715 -27.40 -15.28 -1.43
CA ALA A 715 -28.34 -14.19 -1.66
C ALA A 715 -27.60 -12.87 -1.88
N GLN A 716 -28.26 -11.93 -2.55
CA GLN A 716 -27.78 -10.55 -2.65
C GLN A 716 -28.70 -9.63 -1.85
N VAL A 717 -28.12 -8.88 -0.92
CA VAL A 717 -28.81 -7.84 -0.17
C VAL A 717 -28.47 -6.50 -0.81
N ILE A 718 -29.50 -5.74 -1.21
CA ILE A 718 -29.35 -4.51 -2.00
C ILE A 718 -29.96 -3.37 -1.21
N ASP A 719 -29.28 -2.22 -1.21
CA ASP A 719 -29.73 -0.94 -0.63
C ASP A 719 -30.30 -1.07 0.77
N LEU A 720 -29.56 -1.78 1.63
CA LEU A 720 -29.95 -1.92 3.03
C LEU A 720 -29.89 -0.56 3.73
N ALA A 721 -31.04 -0.10 4.21
CA ALA A 721 -31.21 1.22 4.83
C ALA A 721 -31.87 1.11 6.21
N PRO A 722 -31.15 1.45 7.31
CA PRO A 722 -31.73 1.57 8.63
C PRO A 722 -32.81 2.67 8.68
N GLN A 723 -33.83 2.48 9.50
CA GLN A 723 -34.91 3.42 9.73
C GLN A 723 -34.86 3.89 11.20
N SER A 724 -35.02 5.20 11.45
CA SER A 724 -35.13 5.81 12.79
C SER A 724 -36.56 6.12 13.18
#